data_bb850d343f65cf71be239a64c7c7dad0
#
_entry.id   bb850d343f65cf71be239a64c7c7dad0
#
_cell.length_a   1.000
_cell.length_b   1.000
_cell.length_c   1.000
_cell.angle_alpha   90.00
_cell.angle_beta   90.00
_cell.angle_gamma   90.00
#
_symmetry.space_group_name_H-M   'P 1'
#
loop_
_entity.id
_entity.type
_entity.pdbx_description
1 polymer ?
#
loop_
_entity_poly.entity_id
_entity_poly.type
_entity_poly.pdbx_seq_one_letter_code
_entity_poly.pdbx_strand_id
1 'polypeptide(L)'
;MRTILGLDTGGTFTDAAIINAEDSSVIRTSKSLTTRQDLSIGVGNAMRLALGIEAPSDLLNYISGTHQKLAIKDIELVCLSTTLATNSIVENAGSHVALVLIGFAEDALELGKLGEAIGQNPVIFIDGGHKSDGTVRSPLDTKSLLQAIKSTAPQVSAFAVASYFATRNPEHEIIARDYIRGHTQLPVSCSHELSASLGGPKRALTAFFNAKLISLLEKLIDATQQQMHQIGLNCKLMVVKGDGSLVSADFARERPVETILSGPAASVTGAAFLANQRTAIICDIGGTTTDISILKNGDVDLSEDGAKIGGWSTMIEAVKIWTSGIGGDSELHIGYDSPPSAIKLGPRRALPLSLLGAQFPACILIMEQQLLAPIALATDARFIMPLMSEKAPSWLARSEAKMAERLIKNGISAIADIADTQVALGALDRLVSKGLAQLSCFTPTDAVHILGSFDIYNKKAAILGAQLLARQKDNKGQIIAKSAEALSQICLDKLSFESALKISDAAISEDDGAENTASNTPALKAALSNRTQQSRLLQHDIRLLSPIIALGASAKTHYPHIAERLNTSLVIPEYAEVAGAIGAAIGSIHQHSSITITQPQEGVFRVHLTTGIEDFQMLDEAIERAKQAATIVSEQKAAKAGATKTYTTLFEHIQRADLGAGKSLFIEAVITAKTAGSTTSNPNV
;
A
#
# COMPACT_ATOMS: atom_id res chain seq x y z
N MET A 1 -1.28 6.16 34.01
CA MET A 1 -1.59 5.14 33.01
C MET A 1 -0.76 5.47 31.78
N ARG A 2 0.05 4.54 31.29
CA ARG A 2 0.90 4.77 30.11
C ARG A 2 0.10 4.34 28.89
N THR A 3 0.04 5.16 27.87
CA THR A 3 -0.78 4.89 26.71
C THR A 3 -0.05 5.20 25.41
N ILE A 4 -0.42 4.51 24.33
CA ILE A 4 0.10 4.67 22.98
C ILE A 4 -1.06 5.07 22.06
N LEU A 5 -0.85 6.06 21.23
CA LEU A 5 -1.80 6.49 20.21
C LEU A 5 -1.35 5.97 18.85
N GLY A 6 -2.08 5.04 18.29
CA GLY A 6 -1.92 4.57 16.92
C GLY A 6 -2.80 5.36 15.97
N LEU A 7 -2.28 5.63 14.80
CA LEU A 7 -2.93 6.34 13.69
C LEU A 7 -2.76 5.52 12.41
N ASP A 8 -3.83 5.42 11.63
CA ASP A 8 -3.77 4.86 10.28
C ASP A 8 -4.43 5.83 9.29
N THR A 9 -3.61 6.40 8.41
CA THR A 9 -4.07 7.36 7.41
C THR A 9 -4.32 6.67 6.09
N GLY A 10 -5.57 6.26 5.88
CA GLY A 10 -6.03 5.67 4.62
C GLY A 10 -6.48 6.70 3.59
N GLY A 11 -6.87 6.24 2.40
CA GLY A 11 -7.35 7.11 1.31
C GLY A 11 -8.72 7.74 1.54
N THR A 12 -9.54 7.22 2.47
CA THR A 12 -10.91 7.68 2.75
C THR A 12 -11.07 8.15 4.19
N PHE A 13 -10.54 7.39 5.14
CA PHE A 13 -10.60 7.68 6.57
C PHE A 13 -9.21 7.67 7.19
N THR A 14 -9.06 8.47 8.23
CA THR A 14 -7.95 8.40 9.17
C THR A 14 -8.49 7.84 10.48
N ASP A 15 -7.93 6.72 10.89
CA ASP A 15 -8.32 5.98 12.08
C ASP A 15 -7.34 6.26 13.22
N ALA A 16 -7.85 6.30 14.46
CA ALA A 16 -7.02 6.41 15.65
C ALA A 16 -7.44 5.41 16.71
N ALA A 17 -6.48 4.86 17.43
CA ALA A 17 -6.70 3.97 18.57
C ALA A 17 -5.77 4.33 19.72
N ILE A 18 -6.29 4.39 20.94
CA ILE A 18 -5.52 4.56 22.16
C ILE A 18 -5.47 3.22 22.89
N ILE A 19 -4.27 2.77 23.15
CA ILE A 19 -3.97 1.47 23.77
C ILE A 19 -3.23 1.69 25.07
N ASN A 20 -3.57 0.90 26.09
CA ASN A 20 -2.79 0.81 27.32
C ASN A 20 -1.44 0.14 27.03
N ALA A 21 -0.34 0.80 27.36
CA ALA A 21 1.01 0.30 27.10
C ALA A 21 1.41 -0.91 27.96
N GLU A 22 0.65 -1.23 29.05
CA GLU A 22 1.00 -2.32 29.97
C GLU A 22 0.36 -3.65 29.60
N ASP A 23 -0.91 -3.63 29.16
CA ASP A 23 -1.70 -4.82 28.88
C ASP A 23 -2.23 -4.85 27.42
N SER A 24 -1.88 -3.84 26.63
CA SER A 24 -2.30 -3.68 25.22
C SER A 24 -3.83 -3.60 25.04
N SER A 25 -4.61 -3.34 26.09
CA SER A 25 -6.06 -3.19 25.99
C SER A 25 -6.44 -1.92 25.22
N VAL A 26 -7.46 -2.02 24.36
CA VAL A 26 -7.98 -0.87 23.61
C VAL A 26 -8.84 -0.01 24.52
N ILE A 27 -8.46 1.25 24.70
CA ILE A 27 -9.17 2.20 25.57
C ILE A 27 -10.22 2.97 24.78
N ARG A 28 -9.85 3.47 23.61
CA ARG A 28 -10.73 4.27 22.77
C ARG A 28 -10.26 4.21 21.32
N THR A 29 -11.23 4.28 20.40
CA THR A 29 -10.99 4.40 18.97
C THR A 29 -11.75 5.59 18.41
N SER A 30 -11.27 6.13 17.31
CA SER A 30 -11.97 7.17 16.55
C SER A 30 -11.67 7.05 15.06
N LYS A 31 -12.56 7.63 14.27
CA LYS A 31 -12.45 7.64 12.80
C LYS A 31 -12.87 9.02 12.30
N SER A 32 -12.07 9.61 11.41
CA SER A 32 -12.31 10.90 10.76
C SER A 32 -12.08 10.78 9.24
N LEU A 33 -12.76 11.61 8.45
CA LEU A 33 -12.49 11.65 6.99
C LEU A 33 -11.07 12.12 6.71
N THR A 34 -10.40 11.46 5.78
CA THR A 34 -9.10 11.90 5.28
C THR A 34 -9.28 13.06 4.31
N THR A 35 -8.65 14.19 4.58
CA THR A 35 -8.65 15.36 3.73
C THR A 35 -7.45 15.30 2.77
N ARG A 36 -7.67 14.87 1.52
CA ARG A 36 -6.58 14.67 0.54
C ARG A 36 -5.77 15.93 0.21
N GLN A 37 -6.41 17.11 0.29
CA GLN A 37 -5.74 18.38 0.03
C GLN A 37 -4.82 18.81 1.18
N ASP A 38 -5.18 18.44 2.41
CA ASP A 38 -4.42 18.71 3.63
C ASP A 38 -4.61 17.56 4.62
N LEU A 39 -3.67 16.63 4.61
CA LEU A 39 -3.71 15.45 5.49
C LEU A 39 -3.65 15.80 6.98
N SER A 40 -3.17 17.01 7.33
CA SER A 40 -3.09 17.45 8.72
C SER A 40 -4.46 17.54 9.38
N ILE A 41 -5.50 17.89 8.61
CA ILE A 41 -6.88 18.07 9.10
C ILE A 41 -7.43 16.72 9.57
N GLY A 42 -7.40 15.69 8.70
CA GLY A 42 -7.91 14.35 9.03
C GLY A 42 -7.16 13.73 10.21
N VAL A 43 -5.83 13.80 10.19
CA VAL A 43 -4.97 13.32 11.29
C VAL A 43 -5.27 14.06 12.60
N GLY A 44 -5.33 15.39 12.56
CA GLY A 44 -5.62 16.21 13.74
C GLY A 44 -7.01 15.93 14.33
N ASN A 45 -8.02 15.75 13.47
CA ASN A 45 -9.38 15.42 13.92
C ASN A 45 -9.44 14.03 14.57
N ALA A 46 -8.83 13.01 13.95
CA ALA A 46 -8.77 11.66 14.51
C ALA A 46 -8.08 11.65 15.89
N MET A 47 -6.96 12.38 16.05
CA MET A 47 -6.26 12.53 17.33
C MET A 47 -7.16 13.20 18.39
N ARG A 48 -7.80 14.33 18.06
CA ARG A 48 -8.67 15.08 19.01
C ARG A 48 -9.83 14.22 19.46
N LEU A 49 -10.49 13.53 18.54
CA LEU A 49 -11.60 12.63 18.84
C LEU A 49 -11.16 11.48 19.77
N ALA A 50 -10.04 10.84 19.47
CA ALA A 50 -9.49 9.78 20.31
C ALA A 50 -9.15 10.27 21.72
N LEU A 51 -8.64 11.49 21.87
CA LEU A 51 -8.32 12.10 23.15
C LEU A 51 -9.54 12.68 23.90
N GLY A 52 -10.72 12.71 23.28
CA GLY A 52 -11.91 13.33 23.86
C GLY A 52 -11.83 14.86 23.92
N ILE A 53 -11.10 15.46 23.00
CA ILE A 53 -11.03 16.91 22.79
C ILE A 53 -12.04 17.25 21.70
N GLU A 54 -12.72 18.41 21.82
CA GLU A 54 -13.65 18.86 20.78
C GLU A 54 -12.94 18.94 19.41
N ALA A 55 -13.50 18.22 18.45
CA ALA A 55 -13.12 18.30 17.04
C ALA A 55 -14.24 19.02 16.28
N PRO A 56 -13.93 19.70 15.14
CA PRO A 56 -14.97 20.29 14.30
C PRO A 56 -16.04 19.25 13.96
N SER A 57 -17.31 19.66 14.03
CA SER A 57 -18.49 18.80 13.88
C SER A 57 -18.74 18.40 12.42
N ASP A 58 -17.74 17.85 11.72
CA ASP A 58 -17.93 17.34 10.38
C ASP A 58 -18.65 15.98 10.41
N LEU A 59 -19.54 15.81 9.48
CA LEU A 59 -20.67 14.87 9.39
C LEU A 59 -20.36 13.37 9.54
N LEU A 60 -19.12 12.92 9.79
CA LEU A 60 -18.75 11.50 9.78
C LEU A 60 -17.67 11.14 10.82
N ASN A 61 -17.70 11.77 11.98
CA ASN A 61 -16.81 11.42 13.07
C ASN A 61 -17.43 10.30 13.92
N TYR A 62 -16.71 9.21 14.10
CA TYR A 62 -17.14 8.08 14.93
C TYR A 62 -16.19 7.90 16.11
N ILE A 63 -16.72 7.67 17.31
CA ILE A 63 -15.98 7.39 18.52
C ILE A 63 -16.54 6.12 19.16
N SER A 64 -15.67 5.19 19.53
CA SER A 64 -16.03 4.02 20.33
C SER A 64 -15.10 3.89 21.54
N GLY A 65 -15.60 3.37 22.64
CA GLY A 65 -14.87 3.18 23.90
C GLY A 65 -15.29 4.12 25.00
N THR A 66 -14.41 4.38 25.97
CA THR A 66 -14.73 5.18 27.16
C THR A 66 -14.90 6.66 26.82
N HIS A 67 -15.94 7.29 27.39
CA HIS A 67 -16.18 8.75 27.26
C HIS A 67 -15.30 9.61 28.19
N GLN A 68 -14.47 9.00 29.04
CA GLN A 68 -13.63 9.71 29.98
C GLN A 68 -12.50 10.43 29.26
N LYS A 69 -12.27 11.71 29.56
CA LYS A 69 -11.16 12.50 29.00
C LYS A 69 -9.83 11.90 29.43
N LEU A 70 -9.01 11.51 28.46
CA LEU A 70 -7.67 10.99 28.71
C LEU A 70 -6.69 12.15 28.97
N ALA A 71 -5.75 11.95 29.87
CA ALA A 71 -4.75 12.96 30.13
C ALA A 71 -3.68 12.91 29.02
N ILE A 72 -3.49 14.02 28.34
CA ILE A 72 -2.51 14.16 27.23
C ILE A 72 -1.11 13.72 27.67
N LYS A 73 -0.72 14.01 28.93
CA LYS A 73 0.58 13.60 29.50
C LYS A 73 0.79 12.09 29.63
N ASP A 74 -0.27 11.29 29.55
CA ASP A 74 -0.21 9.85 29.64
C ASP A 74 0.13 9.19 28.30
N ILE A 75 0.06 9.95 27.18
CA ILE A 75 0.48 9.48 25.86
C ILE A 75 2.00 9.53 25.76
N GLU A 76 2.63 8.36 25.70
CA GLU A 76 4.10 8.25 25.64
C GLU A 76 4.62 8.15 24.20
N LEU A 77 3.77 7.73 23.28
CA LEU A 77 4.14 7.47 21.90
C LEU A 77 2.96 7.70 20.96
N VAL A 78 3.25 8.26 19.78
CA VAL A 78 2.33 8.30 18.65
C VAL A 78 2.93 7.46 17.53
N CYS A 79 2.15 6.51 16.97
CA CYS A 79 2.57 5.64 15.90
C CYS A 79 1.68 5.87 14.67
N LEU A 80 2.28 6.11 13.51
CA LEU A 80 1.60 6.46 12.27
C LEU A 80 1.82 5.39 11.21
N SER A 81 0.75 4.80 10.68
CA SER A 81 0.74 4.08 9.40
C SER A 81 0.06 4.91 8.32
N THR A 82 0.39 4.63 7.05
CA THR A 82 -0.15 5.39 5.93
C THR A 82 -0.12 4.60 4.63
N THR A 83 -1.16 4.79 3.81
CA THR A 83 -1.17 4.30 2.41
C THR A 83 -0.58 5.30 1.41
N LEU A 84 -0.08 6.45 1.89
CA LEU A 84 0.34 7.56 1.05
C LEU A 84 1.50 7.20 0.11
N ALA A 85 2.53 6.50 0.62
CA ALA A 85 3.69 6.08 -0.18
C ALA A 85 3.26 5.10 -1.29
N THR A 86 2.43 4.12 -0.95
CA THR A 86 1.88 3.13 -1.87
C THR A 86 1.07 3.80 -2.98
N ASN A 87 0.12 4.66 -2.61
CA ASN A 87 -0.74 5.37 -3.55
C ASN A 87 0.08 6.27 -4.49
N SER A 88 1.08 6.97 -3.96
CA SER A 88 1.94 7.85 -4.77
C SER A 88 2.69 7.10 -5.87
N ILE A 89 3.17 5.89 -5.61
CA ILE A 89 3.83 5.06 -6.61
C ILE A 89 2.83 4.57 -7.66
N VAL A 90 1.67 4.06 -7.23
CA VAL A 90 0.62 3.55 -8.12
C VAL A 90 0.08 4.65 -9.05
N GLU A 91 -0.12 5.85 -8.52
CA GLU A 91 -0.61 7.01 -9.26
C GLU A 91 0.50 7.74 -10.06
N ASN A 92 1.74 7.24 -10.00
CA ASN A 92 2.94 7.88 -10.54
C ASN A 92 3.08 9.35 -10.09
N ALA A 93 2.62 9.64 -8.88
CA ALA A 93 2.75 10.93 -8.22
C ALA A 93 4.12 11.05 -7.51
N GLY A 94 4.44 12.23 -6.99
CA GLY A 94 5.66 12.49 -6.23
C GLY A 94 6.62 13.43 -6.94
N SER A 95 7.80 13.59 -6.36
CA SER A 95 8.79 14.58 -6.79
C SER A 95 9.48 14.20 -8.11
N HIS A 96 9.92 15.20 -8.86
CA HIS A 96 10.86 14.99 -9.98
C HIS A 96 12.23 14.61 -9.43
N VAL A 97 12.82 13.51 -9.91
CA VAL A 97 14.05 12.91 -9.39
C VAL A 97 14.98 12.56 -10.54
N ALA A 98 16.26 12.89 -10.41
CA ALA A 98 17.29 12.39 -11.32
C ALA A 98 17.84 11.04 -10.83
N LEU A 99 17.93 10.07 -11.73
CA LEU A 99 18.59 8.78 -11.46
C LEU A 99 19.99 8.78 -12.05
N VAL A 100 21.01 8.63 -11.19
CA VAL A 100 22.42 8.48 -11.57
C VAL A 100 22.76 6.99 -11.57
N LEU A 101 23.13 6.47 -12.73
CA LEU A 101 23.55 5.09 -12.97
C LEU A 101 25.06 5.03 -13.24
N ILE A 102 25.82 4.48 -12.27
CA ILE A 102 27.28 4.41 -12.34
C ILE A 102 27.72 3.02 -12.79
N GLY A 103 28.38 2.94 -13.95
CA GLY A 103 28.87 1.69 -14.52
C GLY A 103 27.79 0.80 -15.14
N PHE A 104 26.56 1.30 -15.32
CA PHE A 104 25.50 0.62 -16.07
C PHE A 104 25.53 0.98 -17.54
N ALA A 105 25.10 0.07 -18.40
CA ALA A 105 24.80 0.35 -19.79
C ALA A 105 23.31 0.75 -19.95
N GLU A 106 22.95 1.30 -21.11
CA GLU A 106 21.58 1.80 -21.37
C GLU A 106 20.50 0.71 -21.33
N ASP A 107 20.88 -0.54 -21.65
CA ASP A 107 20.00 -1.73 -21.56
C ASP A 107 19.50 -2.02 -20.13
N ALA A 108 20.16 -1.46 -19.11
CA ALA A 108 19.68 -1.55 -17.73
C ALA A 108 18.27 -0.96 -17.54
N LEU A 109 17.84 -0.05 -18.42
CA LEU A 109 16.50 0.54 -18.37
C LEU A 109 15.40 -0.44 -18.80
N GLU A 110 15.73 -1.43 -19.63
CA GLU A 110 14.80 -2.48 -20.06
C GLU A 110 14.60 -3.53 -18.96
N LEU A 111 15.61 -3.71 -18.11
CA LEU A 111 15.59 -4.72 -17.05
C LEU A 111 14.67 -4.28 -15.89
N GLY A 112 13.75 -5.18 -15.50
CA GLY A 112 12.81 -4.93 -14.40
C GLY A 112 11.87 -3.75 -14.65
N LYS A 113 11.67 -3.35 -15.90
CA LYS A 113 10.85 -2.19 -16.31
C LYS A 113 11.31 -0.87 -15.70
N LEU A 114 12.61 -0.72 -15.43
CA LEU A 114 13.18 0.47 -14.79
C LEU A 114 12.85 1.74 -15.58
N GLY A 115 12.99 1.71 -16.91
CA GLY A 115 12.69 2.85 -17.79
C GLY A 115 11.22 3.27 -17.74
N GLU A 116 10.27 2.31 -17.65
CA GLU A 116 8.84 2.61 -17.51
C GLU A 116 8.56 3.33 -16.18
N ALA A 117 9.18 2.88 -15.09
CA ALA A 117 9.00 3.49 -13.76
C ALA A 117 9.57 4.91 -13.68
N ILE A 118 10.70 5.14 -14.31
CA ILE A 118 11.36 6.46 -14.36
C ILE A 118 10.53 7.44 -15.20
N GLY A 119 9.96 6.99 -16.30
CA GLY A 119 9.15 7.81 -17.20
C GLY A 119 9.94 8.97 -17.78
N GLN A 120 9.51 10.21 -17.54
CA GLN A 120 10.16 11.43 -18.04
C GLN A 120 11.21 12.02 -17.09
N ASN A 121 11.55 11.35 -16.00
CA ASN A 121 12.58 11.83 -15.09
C ASN A 121 13.98 11.67 -15.71
N PRO A 122 14.93 12.58 -15.41
CA PRO A 122 16.29 12.53 -15.95
C PRO A 122 17.04 11.27 -15.53
N VAL A 123 17.73 10.62 -16.48
CA VAL A 123 18.67 9.53 -16.24
C VAL A 123 20.06 9.97 -16.65
N ILE A 124 21.04 9.76 -15.80
CA ILE A 124 22.43 10.15 -15.97
C ILE A 124 23.30 8.90 -15.89
N PHE A 125 23.96 8.55 -16.99
CA PHE A 125 24.93 7.46 -17.03
C PHE A 125 26.32 7.99 -16.80
N ILE A 126 27.08 7.39 -15.86
CA ILE A 126 28.43 7.77 -15.47
C ILE A 126 29.35 6.56 -15.51
N ASP A 127 30.53 6.71 -16.09
CA ASP A 127 31.54 5.67 -16.04
C ASP A 127 32.02 5.43 -14.61
N GLY A 128 32.25 4.15 -14.28
CA GLY A 128 32.62 3.72 -12.94
C GLY A 128 32.18 2.32 -12.62
N GLY A 129 31.83 2.10 -11.36
CA GLY A 129 31.31 0.84 -10.83
C GLY A 129 32.42 -0.13 -10.41
N HIS A 130 31.97 -1.25 -9.83
CA HIS A 130 32.84 -2.27 -9.28
C HIS A 130 32.59 -3.62 -9.98
N LYS A 131 33.47 -4.59 -9.77
CA LYS A 131 33.31 -5.98 -10.18
C LYS A 131 32.57 -6.77 -9.08
N SER A 132 32.23 -8.02 -9.38
CA SER A 132 31.56 -8.91 -8.44
C SER A 132 32.38 -9.21 -7.17
N ASP A 133 33.69 -9.03 -7.24
CA ASP A 133 34.63 -9.19 -6.13
C ASP A 133 34.87 -7.88 -5.33
N GLY A 134 34.20 -6.78 -5.67
CA GLY A 134 34.32 -5.46 -5.02
C GLY A 134 35.52 -4.62 -5.49
N THR A 135 36.36 -5.12 -6.41
CA THR A 135 37.43 -4.32 -7.02
C THR A 135 36.88 -3.31 -8.01
N VAL A 136 37.58 -2.19 -8.19
CA VAL A 136 37.15 -1.16 -9.14
C VAL A 136 37.12 -1.71 -10.56
N ARG A 137 36.00 -1.56 -11.26
CA ARG A 137 35.85 -1.90 -12.68
C ARG A 137 36.39 -0.83 -13.59
N SER A 138 36.05 0.42 -13.31
CA SER A 138 36.51 1.63 -13.97
C SER A 138 36.55 2.76 -12.96
N PRO A 139 37.52 3.69 -13.02
CA PRO A 139 37.51 4.87 -12.18
C PRO A 139 36.21 5.66 -12.36
N LEU A 140 35.73 6.27 -11.29
CA LEU A 140 34.53 7.12 -11.34
C LEU A 140 34.83 8.40 -12.14
N ASP A 141 34.06 8.68 -13.20
CA ASP A 141 34.14 9.92 -13.94
C ASP A 141 33.48 11.08 -13.19
N THR A 142 34.22 11.67 -12.28
CA THR A 142 33.75 12.79 -11.46
C THR A 142 33.53 14.08 -12.25
N LYS A 143 34.17 14.26 -13.42
CA LYS A 143 33.98 15.44 -14.26
C LYS A 143 32.63 15.42 -14.94
N SER A 144 32.28 14.31 -15.61
CA SER A 144 30.97 14.12 -16.23
C SER A 144 29.85 14.14 -15.19
N LEU A 145 30.09 13.53 -14.02
CA LEU A 145 29.14 13.58 -12.89
C LEU A 145 28.85 15.02 -12.46
N LEU A 146 29.87 15.84 -12.24
CA LEU A 146 29.71 17.22 -11.82
C LEU A 146 29.00 18.08 -12.87
N GLN A 147 29.30 17.87 -14.15
CA GLN A 147 28.62 18.56 -15.25
C GLN A 147 27.12 18.18 -15.30
N ALA A 148 26.83 16.90 -15.19
CA ALA A 148 25.44 16.40 -15.18
C ALA A 148 24.66 16.92 -13.97
N ILE A 149 25.25 16.93 -12.77
CA ILE A 149 24.62 17.47 -11.56
C ILE A 149 24.23 18.93 -11.78
N LYS A 150 25.16 19.77 -12.26
CA LYS A 150 24.90 21.21 -12.48
C LYS A 150 23.78 21.49 -13.47
N SER A 151 23.66 20.69 -14.53
CA SER A 151 22.62 20.87 -15.55
C SER A 151 21.26 20.35 -15.08
N THR A 152 21.22 19.31 -14.22
CA THR A 152 19.99 18.62 -13.84
C THR A 152 19.39 19.15 -12.53
N ALA A 153 20.22 19.58 -11.58
CA ALA A 153 19.78 20.03 -10.27
C ALA A 153 18.64 21.09 -10.30
N PRO A 154 18.62 22.08 -11.23
CA PRO A 154 17.52 23.05 -11.28
C PRO A 154 16.16 22.47 -11.65
N GLN A 155 16.11 21.24 -12.16
CA GLN A 155 14.92 20.60 -12.70
C GLN A 155 14.35 19.51 -11.78
N VAL A 156 15.06 19.16 -10.70
CA VAL A 156 14.71 18.03 -9.82
C VAL A 156 14.69 18.43 -8.35
N SER A 157 14.01 17.65 -7.53
CA SER A 157 13.91 17.87 -6.09
C SER A 157 14.81 16.93 -5.28
N ALA A 158 15.33 15.86 -5.90
CA ALA A 158 16.20 14.88 -5.27
C ALA A 158 16.98 14.10 -6.32
N PHE A 159 18.02 13.39 -5.88
CA PHE A 159 18.77 12.44 -6.69
C PHE A 159 18.68 11.04 -6.11
N ALA A 160 18.61 10.05 -7.00
CA ALA A 160 18.86 8.65 -6.70
C ALA A 160 20.18 8.23 -7.33
N VAL A 161 20.97 7.44 -6.62
CA VAL A 161 22.28 6.96 -7.10
C VAL A 161 22.34 5.45 -6.98
N ALA A 162 22.67 4.77 -8.07
CA ALA A 162 22.94 3.35 -8.08
C ALA A 162 24.22 3.04 -8.86
N SER A 163 25.11 2.27 -8.23
CA SER A 163 26.36 1.83 -8.85
C SER A 163 26.36 0.32 -9.10
N TYR A 164 27.03 -0.06 -10.19
CA TYR A 164 27.21 -1.47 -10.51
C TYR A 164 28.05 -2.14 -9.42
N PHE A 165 27.52 -3.23 -8.81
CA PHE A 165 28.07 -3.89 -7.64
C PHE A 165 28.32 -3.01 -6.39
N ALA A 166 27.48 -1.98 -6.17
CA ALA A 166 27.57 -1.17 -4.95
C ALA A 166 27.39 -1.98 -3.65
N THR A 167 26.72 -3.14 -3.71
CA THR A 167 26.58 -4.06 -2.57
C THR A 167 27.91 -4.77 -2.23
N ARG A 168 28.88 -4.79 -3.15
CA ARG A 168 30.21 -5.36 -2.94
C ARG A 168 31.23 -4.27 -2.52
N ASN A 169 31.07 -3.07 -3.06
CA ASN A 169 31.84 -1.87 -2.67
C ASN A 169 31.01 -0.61 -2.98
N PRO A 170 30.55 0.14 -1.97
CA PRO A 170 29.69 1.31 -2.15
C PRO A 170 30.45 2.61 -2.48
N GLU A 171 31.78 2.61 -2.57
CA GLU A 171 32.64 3.79 -2.65
C GLU A 171 32.16 4.79 -3.72
N HIS A 172 31.82 4.35 -4.93
CA HIS A 172 31.39 5.24 -6.00
C HIS A 172 30.02 5.88 -5.73
N GLU A 173 29.09 5.20 -5.05
CA GLU A 173 27.82 5.81 -4.61
C GLU A 173 28.08 6.87 -3.52
N ILE A 174 28.97 6.58 -2.58
CA ILE A 174 29.34 7.49 -1.49
C ILE A 174 29.96 8.77 -2.07
N ILE A 175 30.93 8.62 -2.98
CA ILE A 175 31.58 9.77 -3.65
C ILE A 175 30.52 10.58 -4.42
N ALA A 176 29.67 9.93 -5.21
CA ALA A 176 28.63 10.60 -5.98
C ALA A 176 27.63 11.34 -5.07
N ARG A 177 27.20 10.74 -3.97
CA ARG A 177 26.33 11.35 -2.96
C ARG A 177 26.98 12.63 -2.39
N ASP A 178 28.23 12.53 -1.99
CA ASP A 178 28.95 13.65 -1.37
C ASP A 178 29.17 14.81 -2.38
N TYR A 179 29.42 14.48 -3.65
CA TYR A 179 29.47 15.48 -4.73
C TYR A 179 28.12 16.16 -4.95
N ILE A 180 27.02 15.40 -5.00
CA ILE A 180 25.67 15.97 -5.18
C ILE A 180 25.33 16.88 -4.01
N ARG A 181 25.49 16.41 -2.76
CA ARG A 181 25.17 17.18 -1.55
C ARG A 181 26.02 18.47 -1.46
N GLY A 182 27.31 18.37 -1.80
CA GLY A 182 28.22 19.52 -1.76
C GLY A 182 27.90 20.61 -2.78
N HIS A 183 27.24 20.29 -3.89
CA HIS A 183 26.94 21.23 -4.98
C HIS A 183 25.50 21.67 -5.08
N THR A 184 24.55 20.94 -4.48
CA THR A 184 23.11 21.19 -4.70
C THR A 184 22.30 21.32 -3.43
N GLN A 185 22.77 20.78 -2.32
CA GLN A 185 22.03 20.60 -1.06
C GLN A 185 20.75 19.77 -1.20
N LEU A 186 20.54 19.11 -2.35
CA LEU A 186 19.36 18.25 -2.58
C LEU A 186 19.52 16.90 -1.88
N PRO A 187 18.41 16.28 -1.47
CA PRO A 187 18.41 14.92 -0.93
C PRO A 187 18.98 13.92 -1.93
N VAL A 188 19.70 12.92 -1.42
CA VAL A 188 20.28 11.85 -2.23
C VAL A 188 19.98 10.51 -1.59
N SER A 189 19.42 9.59 -2.39
CA SER A 189 19.16 8.20 -2.02
C SER A 189 20.16 7.28 -2.71
N CYS A 190 21.01 6.60 -1.93
CA CYS A 190 21.97 5.62 -2.46
C CYS A 190 21.41 4.20 -2.39
N SER A 191 21.62 3.40 -3.45
CA SER A 191 21.03 2.07 -3.56
C SER A 191 21.58 1.09 -2.52
N HIS A 192 22.87 1.18 -2.15
CA HIS A 192 23.52 0.33 -1.14
C HIS A 192 22.99 0.56 0.28
N GLU A 193 22.44 1.75 0.58
CA GLU A 193 21.87 2.06 1.88
C GLU A 193 20.52 1.35 2.10
N LEU A 194 19.81 1.04 1.01
CA LEU A 194 18.46 0.48 1.03
C LEU A 194 18.44 -1.06 0.94
N SER A 195 19.41 -1.66 0.25
CA SER A 195 19.49 -3.12 0.12
C SER A 195 20.93 -3.61 -0.07
N ALA A 196 21.23 -4.72 0.60
CA ALA A 196 22.49 -5.47 0.43
C ALA A 196 22.40 -6.55 -0.66
N SER A 197 21.22 -6.77 -1.27
CA SER A 197 21.01 -7.83 -2.25
C SER A 197 21.52 -7.44 -3.64
N LEU A 198 21.96 -8.43 -4.42
CA LEU A 198 22.29 -8.25 -5.82
C LEU A 198 21.04 -7.87 -6.64
N GLY A 199 21.24 -7.36 -7.85
CA GLY A 199 20.13 -6.94 -8.72
C GLY A 199 20.14 -5.42 -8.94
N GLY A 200 21.16 -4.93 -9.68
CA GLY A 200 21.42 -3.51 -9.90
C GLY A 200 20.21 -2.69 -10.34
N PRO A 201 19.48 -3.08 -11.42
CA PRO A 201 18.30 -2.32 -11.87
C PRO A 201 17.18 -2.25 -10.82
N LYS A 202 16.93 -3.32 -10.07
CA LYS A 202 15.92 -3.36 -9.00
C LYS A 202 16.34 -2.49 -7.80
N ARG A 203 17.63 -2.45 -7.45
CA ARG A 203 18.15 -1.50 -6.44
C ARG A 203 18.04 -0.06 -6.92
N ALA A 204 18.35 0.22 -8.19
CA ALA A 204 18.19 1.54 -8.78
C ALA A 204 16.74 2.02 -8.72
N LEU A 205 15.79 1.14 -9.05
CA LEU A 205 14.35 1.41 -8.91
C LEU A 205 13.96 1.73 -7.46
N THR A 206 14.49 0.97 -6.51
CA THR A 206 14.22 1.19 -5.08
C THR A 206 14.76 2.55 -4.62
N ALA A 207 15.98 2.91 -5.01
CA ALA A 207 16.58 4.21 -4.70
C ALA A 207 15.80 5.36 -5.37
N PHE A 208 15.35 5.17 -6.61
CA PHE A 208 14.53 6.12 -7.33
C PHE A 208 13.19 6.38 -6.62
N PHE A 209 12.48 5.33 -6.21
CA PHE A 209 11.24 5.47 -5.44
C PHE A 209 11.49 6.10 -4.06
N ASN A 210 12.60 5.74 -3.39
CA ASN A 210 12.95 6.41 -2.15
C ASN A 210 13.08 7.93 -2.33
N ALA A 211 13.89 8.36 -3.29
CA ALA A 211 14.07 9.78 -3.59
C ALA A 211 12.77 10.49 -3.97
N LYS A 212 11.89 9.81 -4.72
CA LYS A 212 10.58 10.33 -5.16
C LYS A 212 9.62 10.58 -4.00
N LEU A 213 9.73 9.79 -2.93
CA LEU A 213 8.82 9.82 -1.77
C LEU A 213 9.29 10.78 -0.65
N ILE A 214 10.54 11.27 -0.65
CA ILE A 214 11.11 12.08 0.44
C ILE A 214 10.20 13.26 0.80
N SER A 215 9.93 14.14 -0.16
CA SER A 215 9.14 15.35 0.10
C SER A 215 7.69 15.06 0.49
N LEU A 216 7.16 13.93 0.06
CA LEU A 216 5.78 13.52 0.37
C LEU A 216 5.65 13.07 1.82
N LEU A 217 6.56 12.19 2.26
CA LEU A 217 6.54 11.67 3.63
C LEU A 217 6.96 12.76 4.63
N GLU A 218 7.91 13.62 4.26
CA GLU A 218 8.31 14.77 5.06
C GLU A 218 7.10 15.66 5.39
N LYS A 219 6.29 16.03 4.39
CA LYS A 219 5.07 16.82 4.60
C LYS A 219 4.07 16.15 5.55
N LEU A 220 3.87 14.83 5.41
CA LEU A 220 2.97 14.09 6.31
C LEU A 220 3.49 14.07 7.75
N ILE A 221 4.77 13.81 7.93
CA ILE A 221 5.41 13.78 9.26
C ILE A 221 5.32 15.18 9.90
N ASP A 222 5.68 16.24 9.17
CA ASP A 222 5.60 17.62 9.65
C ASP A 222 4.18 18.02 10.04
N ALA A 223 3.20 17.69 9.19
CA ALA A 223 1.79 17.93 9.47
C ALA A 223 1.34 17.20 10.74
N THR A 224 1.75 15.94 10.90
CA THR A 224 1.42 15.14 12.09
C THR A 224 2.07 15.72 13.35
N GLN A 225 3.36 16.07 13.31
CA GLN A 225 4.07 16.67 14.43
C GLN A 225 3.49 18.04 14.80
N GLN A 226 3.08 18.85 13.82
CA GLN A 226 2.41 20.13 14.06
C GLN A 226 1.08 19.94 14.79
N GLN A 227 0.27 18.95 14.39
CA GLN A 227 -0.98 18.62 15.10
C GLN A 227 -0.71 18.11 16.51
N MET A 228 0.29 17.25 16.70
CA MET A 228 0.72 16.82 18.04
C MET A 228 1.07 18.02 18.94
N HIS A 229 1.86 18.96 18.44
CA HIS A 229 2.24 20.17 19.18
C HIS A 229 1.03 21.04 19.52
N GLN A 230 0.10 21.27 18.58
CA GLN A 230 -1.13 22.04 18.82
C GLN A 230 -2.05 21.42 19.89
N ILE A 231 -2.05 20.08 19.99
CA ILE A 231 -2.82 19.33 21.00
C ILE A 231 -2.08 19.31 22.35
N GLY A 232 -0.77 19.59 22.36
CA GLY A 232 0.08 19.54 23.57
C GLY A 232 0.72 18.16 23.80
N LEU A 233 0.78 17.31 22.79
CA LEU A 233 1.48 16.02 22.84
C LEU A 233 2.99 16.24 22.67
N ASN A 234 3.77 15.96 23.73
CA ASN A 234 5.23 16.10 23.75
C ASN A 234 5.92 14.71 23.80
N CYS A 235 5.52 13.82 22.92
CA CYS A 235 6.06 12.47 22.83
C CYS A 235 6.66 12.19 21.43
N LYS A 236 7.34 11.04 21.27
CA LYS A 236 7.95 10.66 20.00
C LYS A 236 6.87 10.27 18.99
N LEU A 237 7.12 10.61 17.72
CA LEU A 237 6.39 10.09 16.58
C LEU A 237 7.18 8.93 15.96
N MET A 238 6.53 7.78 15.84
CA MET A 238 7.03 6.60 15.13
C MET A 238 6.22 6.39 13.85
N VAL A 239 6.82 5.75 12.85
CA VAL A 239 6.19 5.44 11.58
C VAL A 239 6.27 3.94 11.34
N VAL A 240 5.19 3.34 10.86
CA VAL A 240 5.14 1.92 10.50
C VAL A 240 5.82 1.70 9.16
N LYS A 241 6.64 0.65 9.07
CA LYS A 241 7.24 0.16 7.83
C LYS A 241 6.32 -0.84 7.12
N GLY A 242 6.70 -1.18 5.87
CA GLY A 242 6.00 -2.19 5.08
C GLY A 242 6.06 -3.62 5.65
N ASP A 243 6.98 -3.91 6.54
CA ASP A 243 7.09 -5.18 7.28
C ASP A 243 6.30 -5.18 8.60
N GLY A 244 5.60 -4.10 8.95
CA GLY A 244 4.84 -3.92 10.18
C GLY A 244 5.67 -3.42 11.37
N SER A 245 6.98 -3.28 11.23
CA SER A 245 7.83 -2.74 12.29
C SER A 245 7.81 -1.22 12.36
N LEU A 246 8.28 -0.65 13.48
CA LEU A 246 8.32 0.78 13.73
C LEU A 246 9.71 1.36 13.51
N VAL A 247 9.72 2.61 13.02
CA VAL A 247 10.92 3.44 12.96
C VAL A 247 10.61 4.86 13.43
N SER A 248 11.64 5.59 13.90
CA SER A 248 11.49 7.01 14.23
C SER A 248 11.08 7.83 13.00
N ALA A 249 10.39 8.94 13.23
CA ALA A 249 10.03 9.87 12.15
C ALA A 249 11.25 10.33 11.34
N ASP A 250 12.39 10.56 11.99
CA ASP A 250 13.62 10.98 11.32
C ASP A 250 14.19 9.89 10.42
N PHE A 251 14.17 8.62 10.86
CA PHE A 251 14.56 7.49 10.03
C PHE A 251 13.63 7.34 8.81
N ALA A 252 12.33 7.50 9.01
CA ALA A 252 11.35 7.43 7.93
C ALA A 252 11.54 8.55 6.88
N ARG A 253 11.96 9.75 7.28
CA ARG A 253 12.32 10.86 6.36
C ARG A 253 13.48 10.48 5.43
N GLU A 254 14.49 9.78 5.95
CA GLU A 254 15.64 9.32 5.16
C GLU A 254 15.27 8.15 4.22
N ARG A 255 14.36 7.29 4.66
CA ARG A 255 14.01 6.04 3.99
C ARG A 255 12.50 5.86 3.79
N PRO A 256 11.82 6.81 3.13
CA PRO A 256 10.38 6.76 2.93
C PRO A 256 9.91 5.53 2.14
N VAL A 257 10.75 4.94 1.29
CA VAL A 257 10.43 3.72 0.55
C VAL A 257 10.14 2.53 1.49
N GLU A 258 10.70 2.51 2.71
CA GLU A 258 10.41 1.46 3.70
C GLU A 258 9.00 1.55 4.28
N THR A 259 8.29 2.69 4.09
CA THR A 259 6.88 2.86 4.53
C THR A 259 5.86 2.38 3.50
N ILE A 260 6.33 1.87 2.37
CA ILE A 260 5.48 1.26 1.35
C ILE A 260 4.74 0.06 1.97
N LEU A 261 3.42 -0.06 1.73
CA LEU A 261 2.53 -1.06 2.33
C LEU A 261 2.40 -0.96 3.87
N SER A 262 2.77 0.16 4.51
CA SER A 262 2.67 0.30 5.97
C SER A 262 1.22 0.24 6.49
N GLY A 263 0.23 0.76 5.77
CA GLY A 263 -1.19 0.64 6.14
C GLY A 263 -1.64 -0.82 6.19
N PRO A 264 -1.53 -1.57 5.08
CA PRO A 264 -1.81 -3.01 5.09
C PRO A 264 -1.00 -3.79 6.14
N ALA A 265 0.29 -3.50 6.33
CA ALA A 265 1.11 -4.15 7.33
C ALA A 265 0.59 -3.91 8.75
N ALA A 266 0.21 -2.67 9.07
CA ALA A 266 -0.42 -2.34 10.33
C ALA A 266 -1.77 -3.07 10.50
N SER A 267 -2.62 -3.12 9.46
CA SER A 267 -3.89 -3.86 9.50
C SER A 267 -3.68 -5.34 9.82
N VAL A 268 -2.68 -5.97 9.18
CA VAL A 268 -2.35 -7.39 9.42
C VAL A 268 -1.83 -7.63 10.84
N THR A 269 -0.94 -6.76 11.33
CA THR A 269 -0.42 -6.80 12.71
C THR A 269 -1.55 -6.65 13.73
N GLY A 270 -2.45 -5.68 13.50
CA GLY A 270 -3.63 -5.47 14.34
C GLY A 270 -4.60 -6.65 14.32
N ALA A 271 -4.82 -7.26 13.14
CA ALA A 271 -5.65 -8.46 12.98
C ALA A 271 -5.12 -9.65 13.76
N ALA A 272 -3.81 -9.93 13.64
CA ALA A 272 -3.14 -11.01 14.34
C ALA A 272 -3.29 -10.85 15.87
N PHE A 273 -3.11 -9.64 16.36
CA PHE A 273 -3.27 -9.31 17.77
C PHE A 273 -4.73 -9.47 18.25
N LEU A 274 -5.68 -8.86 17.55
CA LEU A 274 -7.09 -8.84 17.96
C LEU A 274 -7.77 -10.21 17.87
N ALA A 275 -7.43 -11.03 16.86
CA ALA A 275 -8.10 -12.30 16.63
C ALA A 275 -7.53 -13.46 17.45
N ASN A 276 -6.36 -13.33 18.04
CA ASN A 276 -5.67 -14.38 18.79
C ASN A 276 -5.60 -15.73 18.02
N GLN A 277 -5.37 -15.66 16.71
CA GLN A 277 -5.22 -16.80 15.82
C GLN A 277 -3.75 -16.96 15.43
N ARG A 278 -3.27 -18.21 15.35
CA ARG A 278 -1.89 -18.48 14.91
C ARG A 278 -1.77 -18.71 13.40
N THR A 279 -2.84 -19.21 12.77
CA THR A 279 -2.89 -19.46 11.33
C THR A 279 -4.26 -19.03 10.82
N ALA A 280 -4.28 -18.12 9.85
CA ALA A 280 -5.52 -17.58 9.29
C ALA A 280 -5.25 -16.87 7.95
N ILE A 281 -6.28 -16.65 7.17
CA ILE A 281 -6.25 -15.71 6.05
C ILE A 281 -6.88 -14.41 6.53
N ILE A 282 -6.10 -13.34 6.52
CA ILE A 282 -6.55 -12.00 6.91
C ILE A 282 -7.04 -11.31 5.65
N CYS A 283 -8.23 -10.76 5.70
CA CYS A 283 -8.85 -10.06 4.58
C CYS A 283 -9.38 -8.71 5.05
N ASP A 284 -8.94 -7.64 4.39
CA ASP A 284 -9.39 -6.27 4.62
C ASP A 284 -10.11 -5.76 3.38
N ILE A 285 -11.45 -5.63 3.45
CA ILE A 285 -12.25 -5.01 2.39
C ILE A 285 -12.41 -3.52 2.71
N GLY A 286 -11.63 -2.72 2.01
CA GLY A 286 -11.80 -1.28 2.00
C GLY A 286 -12.87 -0.80 1.01
N GLY A 287 -12.96 0.52 0.83
CA GLY A 287 -13.83 1.08 -0.21
C GLY A 287 -13.32 0.77 -1.62
N THR A 288 -12.02 0.71 -1.82
CA THR A 288 -11.38 0.61 -3.14
C THR A 288 -10.84 -0.78 -3.45
N THR A 289 -10.19 -1.41 -2.47
CA THR A 289 -9.46 -2.67 -2.62
C THR A 289 -9.86 -3.66 -1.55
N THR A 290 -9.57 -4.92 -1.84
CA THR A 290 -9.50 -6.00 -0.86
C THR A 290 -8.05 -6.45 -0.77
N ASP A 291 -7.46 -6.33 0.41
CA ASP A 291 -6.12 -6.79 0.71
C ASP A 291 -6.22 -8.12 1.46
N ILE A 292 -5.46 -9.12 0.97
CA ILE A 292 -5.44 -10.48 1.50
C ILE A 292 -4.02 -10.78 1.94
N SER A 293 -3.84 -11.29 3.14
CA SER A 293 -2.56 -11.77 3.65
C SER A 293 -2.73 -13.04 4.47
N ILE A 294 -1.63 -13.76 4.69
CA ILE A 294 -1.64 -15.04 5.35
C ILE A 294 -0.81 -14.95 6.63
N LEU A 295 -1.43 -15.36 7.74
CA LEU A 295 -0.79 -15.50 9.04
C LEU A 295 -0.36 -16.95 9.22
N LYS A 296 0.93 -17.19 9.49
CA LYS A 296 1.49 -18.52 9.74
C LYS A 296 2.20 -18.56 11.10
N ASN A 297 1.78 -19.46 11.98
CA ASN A 297 2.38 -19.65 13.31
C ASN A 297 2.39 -18.39 14.21
N GLY A 298 1.58 -17.40 13.93
CA GLY A 298 1.53 -16.13 14.63
C GLY A 298 2.35 -15.01 13.97
N ASP A 299 3.13 -15.34 12.94
CA ASP A 299 3.93 -14.39 12.19
C ASP A 299 3.29 -14.02 10.87
N VAL A 300 3.47 -12.78 10.47
CA VAL A 300 3.06 -12.28 9.16
C VAL A 300 4.09 -12.68 8.13
N ASP A 301 3.66 -13.25 7.01
CA ASP A 301 4.56 -13.65 5.95
C ASP A 301 5.11 -12.41 5.21
N LEU A 302 6.43 -12.40 4.99
CA LEU A 302 7.12 -11.33 4.25
C LEU A 302 7.39 -11.77 2.82
N SER A 303 7.32 -10.83 1.89
CA SER A 303 7.65 -11.10 0.48
C SER A 303 9.16 -11.26 0.31
N GLU A 304 9.60 -12.47 -0.08
CA GLU A 304 11.02 -12.77 -0.35
C GLU A 304 11.57 -11.91 -1.49
N ASP A 305 10.72 -11.58 -2.47
CA ASP A 305 11.06 -10.74 -3.62
C ASP A 305 10.96 -9.23 -3.35
N GLY A 306 10.68 -8.82 -2.10
CA GLY A 306 10.41 -7.44 -1.73
C GLY A 306 9.01 -6.96 -2.13
N ALA A 307 8.69 -5.71 -1.76
CA ALA A 307 7.38 -5.12 -1.99
C ALA A 307 7.03 -5.02 -3.48
N LYS A 308 5.87 -5.56 -3.86
CA LYS A 308 5.30 -5.45 -5.21
C LYS A 308 4.20 -4.39 -5.22
N ILE A 309 4.34 -3.33 -6.01
CA ILE A 309 3.40 -2.19 -6.04
C ILE A 309 3.26 -1.66 -7.45
N GLY A 310 2.03 -1.48 -7.92
CA GLY A 310 1.73 -0.87 -9.21
C GLY A 310 2.39 -1.57 -10.42
N GLY A 311 2.71 -2.85 -10.28
CA GLY A 311 3.46 -3.62 -11.28
C GLY A 311 4.98 -3.54 -11.15
N TRP A 312 5.49 -2.85 -10.13
CA TRP A 312 6.91 -2.71 -9.81
C TRP A 312 7.31 -3.63 -8.65
N SER A 313 8.54 -4.12 -8.67
CA SER A 313 9.12 -4.91 -7.58
C SER A 313 10.32 -4.18 -6.99
N THR A 314 10.26 -3.84 -5.70
CA THR A 314 11.33 -3.15 -4.96
C THR A 314 12.20 -4.14 -4.18
N MET A 315 13.31 -3.65 -3.59
CA MET A 315 14.17 -4.43 -2.69
C MET A 315 13.77 -4.34 -1.21
N ILE A 316 12.64 -3.67 -0.91
CA ILE A 316 12.22 -3.43 0.47
C ILE A 316 11.40 -4.61 0.98
N GLU A 317 11.72 -5.09 2.16
CA GLU A 317 10.90 -6.08 2.86
C GLU A 317 9.52 -5.49 3.18
N ALA A 318 8.49 -6.22 2.84
CA ALA A 318 7.11 -5.87 3.15
C ALA A 318 6.28 -7.12 3.36
N VAL A 319 5.17 -6.98 4.07
CA VAL A 319 4.18 -8.06 4.21
C VAL A 319 3.74 -8.55 2.84
N LYS A 320 3.60 -9.86 2.71
CA LYS A 320 3.10 -10.48 1.49
C LYS A 320 1.60 -10.27 1.40
N ILE A 321 1.18 -9.49 0.41
CA ILE A 321 -0.22 -9.08 0.23
C ILE A 321 -0.65 -9.34 -1.20
N TRP A 322 -1.83 -9.92 -1.35
CA TRP A 322 -2.56 -10.02 -2.60
C TRP A 322 -3.65 -8.94 -2.62
N THR A 323 -3.43 -7.90 -3.40
CA THR A 323 -4.39 -6.80 -3.54
C THR A 323 -5.29 -7.02 -4.75
N SER A 324 -6.59 -6.90 -4.54
CA SER A 324 -7.60 -6.93 -5.61
C SER A 324 -8.33 -5.58 -5.67
N GLY A 325 -8.55 -5.05 -6.88
CA GLY A 325 -9.31 -3.80 -7.11
C GLY A 325 -10.82 -3.97 -6.92
N ILE A 326 -11.24 -4.71 -5.90
CA ILE A 326 -12.64 -4.96 -5.54
C ILE A 326 -12.84 -4.50 -4.11
N GLY A 327 -13.83 -3.63 -3.90
CA GLY A 327 -14.17 -3.09 -2.59
C GLY A 327 -15.61 -2.59 -2.54
N GLY A 328 -16.00 -2.00 -1.40
CA GLY A 328 -17.34 -1.46 -1.17
C GLY A 328 -17.77 -0.35 -2.14
N ASP A 329 -16.81 0.40 -2.68
CA ASP A 329 -17.00 1.50 -3.62
C ASP A 329 -16.69 1.11 -5.08
N SER A 330 -16.63 -0.20 -5.39
CA SER A 330 -16.42 -0.67 -6.76
C SER A 330 -17.63 -0.33 -7.63
N GLU A 331 -17.38 0.22 -8.83
CA GLU A 331 -18.41 0.49 -9.81
C GLU A 331 -19.17 -0.77 -10.19
N LEU A 332 -20.49 -0.78 -10.05
CA LEU A 332 -21.36 -1.78 -10.64
C LEU A 332 -21.81 -1.31 -12.03
N HIS A 333 -21.50 -2.09 -13.06
CA HIS A 333 -21.84 -1.74 -14.44
C HIS A 333 -22.29 -2.96 -15.25
N ILE A 334 -23.00 -2.71 -16.35
CA ILE A 334 -23.44 -3.75 -17.26
C ILE A 334 -22.32 -4.06 -18.24
N GLY A 335 -21.87 -5.32 -18.29
CA GLY A 335 -20.91 -5.80 -19.27
C GLY A 335 -21.62 -6.41 -20.47
N TYR A 336 -21.30 -5.89 -21.65
CA TYR A 336 -21.91 -6.38 -22.89
C TYR A 336 -21.10 -7.49 -23.57
N ASP A 337 -19.88 -7.77 -23.08
CA ASP A 337 -18.87 -8.57 -23.78
C ASP A 337 -18.87 -10.07 -23.42
N SER A 338 -19.67 -10.54 -22.45
CA SER A 338 -19.63 -11.95 -22.01
C SER A 338 -20.94 -12.43 -21.38
N PRO A 339 -21.54 -13.53 -21.89
CA PRO A 339 -22.50 -14.30 -21.12
C PRO A 339 -21.75 -15.14 -20.05
N PRO A 340 -22.37 -15.47 -18.87
CA PRO A 340 -23.78 -15.34 -18.56
C PRO A 340 -24.15 -14.23 -17.60
N SER A 341 -23.23 -13.41 -17.06
CA SER A 341 -23.62 -12.33 -16.15
C SER A 341 -23.50 -10.96 -16.82
N ALA A 342 -24.62 -10.30 -17.00
CA ALA A 342 -24.67 -8.94 -17.51
C ALA A 342 -23.99 -7.93 -16.60
N ILE A 343 -23.71 -8.30 -15.33
CA ILE A 343 -23.19 -7.37 -14.31
C ILE A 343 -21.72 -7.66 -14.03
N LYS A 344 -20.91 -6.59 -14.05
CA LYS A 344 -19.51 -6.58 -13.65
C LYS A 344 -19.32 -5.64 -12.45
N LEU A 345 -18.37 -5.99 -11.58
CA LEU A 345 -17.97 -5.21 -10.42
C LEU A 345 -16.51 -4.81 -10.55
N GLY A 346 -16.23 -3.48 -10.40
CA GLY A 346 -14.89 -2.93 -10.50
C GLY A 346 -14.24 -3.07 -11.90
N PRO A 347 -12.92 -2.90 -12.01
CA PRO A 347 -12.00 -2.49 -10.95
C PRO A 347 -12.03 -0.97 -10.63
N ARG A 348 -12.85 -0.18 -11.34
CA ARG A 348 -12.93 1.27 -11.15
C ARG A 348 -13.64 1.58 -9.82
N ARG A 349 -13.05 2.49 -9.04
CA ARG A 349 -13.70 3.07 -7.87
C ARG A 349 -14.71 4.13 -8.29
N ALA A 350 -15.87 4.15 -7.66
CA ALA A 350 -16.87 5.19 -7.77
C ALA A 350 -17.27 5.74 -6.39
N LEU A 351 -17.69 6.99 -6.33
CA LEU A 351 -18.33 7.53 -5.14
C LEU A 351 -19.73 6.92 -5.03
N PRO A 352 -20.12 6.29 -3.89
CA PRO A 352 -21.47 5.77 -3.71
C PRO A 352 -22.53 6.84 -3.93
N LEU A 353 -23.65 6.50 -4.57
CA LEU A 353 -24.77 7.41 -4.78
C LEU A 353 -25.42 7.86 -3.48
N SER A 354 -25.42 7.01 -2.47
CA SER A 354 -25.86 7.33 -1.11
C SER A 354 -25.04 8.45 -0.50
N LEU A 355 -23.71 8.42 -0.66
CA LEU A 355 -22.80 9.45 -0.19
C LEU A 355 -22.95 10.74 -1.04
N LEU A 356 -23.03 10.61 -2.37
CA LEU A 356 -23.29 11.73 -3.26
C LEU A 356 -24.59 12.46 -2.88
N GLY A 357 -25.68 11.73 -2.67
CA GLY A 357 -26.99 12.30 -2.30
C GLY A 357 -27.00 12.94 -0.93
N ALA A 358 -26.13 12.52 -0.01
CA ALA A 358 -25.94 13.18 1.29
C ALA A 358 -25.20 14.52 1.17
N GLN A 359 -24.17 14.57 0.33
CA GLN A 359 -23.36 15.77 0.12
C GLN A 359 -24.01 16.76 -0.86
N PHE A 360 -24.70 16.24 -1.88
CA PHE A 360 -25.26 17.03 -2.98
C PHE A 360 -26.71 16.61 -3.29
N PRO A 361 -27.70 17.05 -2.49
CA PRO A 361 -29.10 16.63 -2.63
C PRO A 361 -29.75 16.90 -3.98
N ALA A 362 -29.21 17.85 -4.75
CA ALA A 362 -29.69 18.13 -6.11
C ALA A 362 -29.59 16.93 -7.05
N CYS A 363 -28.64 16.02 -6.83
CA CYS A 363 -28.51 14.80 -7.63
C CYS A 363 -29.71 13.86 -7.49
N ILE A 364 -30.41 13.90 -6.36
CA ILE A 364 -31.65 13.12 -6.12
C ILE A 364 -32.75 13.53 -7.10
N LEU A 365 -32.95 14.84 -7.30
CA LEU A 365 -33.94 15.38 -8.23
C LEU A 365 -33.64 14.97 -9.69
N ILE A 366 -32.35 14.96 -10.05
CA ILE A 366 -31.92 14.50 -11.38
C ILE A 366 -32.26 13.02 -11.56
N MET A 367 -31.97 12.16 -10.57
CA MET A 367 -32.30 10.74 -10.64
C MET A 367 -33.83 10.50 -10.69
N GLU A 368 -34.62 11.29 -9.96
CA GLU A 368 -36.08 11.23 -10.04
C GLU A 368 -36.59 11.57 -11.44
N GLN A 369 -36.04 12.60 -12.07
CA GLN A 369 -36.36 12.96 -13.45
C GLN A 369 -35.94 11.89 -14.46
N GLN A 370 -34.76 11.30 -14.29
CA GLN A 370 -34.30 10.18 -15.11
C GLN A 370 -35.25 8.99 -14.99
N LEU A 371 -35.79 8.72 -13.79
CA LEU A 371 -36.69 7.61 -13.56
C LEU A 371 -38.05 7.78 -14.27
N LEU A 372 -38.50 9.02 -14.48
CA LEU A 372 -39.71 9.34 -15.24
C LEU A 372 -39.54 9.15 -16.75
N ALA A 373 -38.30 9.16 -17.25
CA ALA A 373 -38.02 8.98 -18.68
C ALA A 373 -38.40 7.53 -19.11
N PRO A 374 -39.06 7.36 -20.28
CA PRO A 374 -39.54 6.06 -20.74
C PRO A 374 -38.43 5.10 -21.15
N ILE A 375 -37.26 5.62 -21.50
CA ILE A 375 -36.10 4.86 -21.98
C ILE A 375 -35.01 4.92 -20.94
N ALA A 376 -34.50 3.76 -20.51
CA ALA A 376 -33.34 3.66 -19.66
C ALA A 376 -32.06 3.89 -20.47
N LEU A 377 -31.21 4.78 -20.01
CA LEU A 377 -29.91 5.07 -20.61
C LEU A 377 -28.78 4.43 -19.78
N ALA A 378 -27.70 4.03 -20.45
CA ALA A 378 -26.50 3.51 -19.76
C ALA A 378 -25.81 4.57 -18.87
N THR A 379 -26.15 5.84 -19.08
CA THR A 379 -25.66 7.00 -18.32
C THR A 379 -26.56 7.39 -17.15
N ASP A 380 -27.74 6.75 -16.98
CA ASP A 380 -28.64 7.01 -15.86
C ASP A 380 -27.97 6.70 -14.52
N ALA A 381 -28.22 7.50 -13.50
CA ALA A 381 -27.61 7.43 -12.16
C ALA A 381 -26.06 7.44 -12.16
N ARG A 382 -25.45 8.05 -13.16
CA ARG A 382 -24.02 8.23 -13.28
C ARG A 382 -23.70 9.72 -13.25
N PHE A 383 -22.85 10.11 -12.31
CA PHE A 383 -22.42 11.50 -12.12
C PHE A 383 -20.91 11.59 -12.21
N ILE A 384 -20.44 12.77 -12.55
CA ILE A 384 -19.03 13.11 -12.59
C ILE A 384 -18.77 14.38 -11.79
N MET A 385 -17.74 14.34 -10.97
CA MET A 385 -17.33 15.44 -10.11
C MET A 385 -15.92 15.88 -10.47
N PRO A 386 -15.65 17.19 -10.71
CA PRO A 386 -14.29 17.67 -10.89
C PRO A 386 -13.51 17.58 -9.57
N LEU A 387 -12.26 17.14 -9.65
CA LEU A 387 -11.28 17.22 -8.56
C LEU A 387 -10.31 18.40 -8.75
N MET A 388 -10.52 19.18 -9.81
CA MET A 388 -9.80 20.41 -10.16
C MET A 388 -10.61 21.62 -9.73
N SER A 389 -9.97 22.64 -9.14
CA SER A 389 -10.69 23.81 -8.58
C SER A 389 -10.76 25.03 -9.50
N GLU A 390 -9.72 25.32 -10.30
CA GLU A 390 -9.65 26.60 -11.00
C GLU A 390 -9.39 26.52 -12.50
N LYS A 391 -8.44 25.73 -12.96
CA LYS A 391 -8.05 25.62 -14.39
C LYS A 391 -7.71 24.19 -14.78
N ALA A 392 -8.01 23.85 -16.02
CA ALA A 392 -7.58 22.61 -16.62
C ALA A 392 -6.04 22.61 -16.75
N PRO A 393 -5.35 21.51 -16.38
CA PRO A 393 -3.91 21.39 -16.56
C PRO A 393 -3.48 21.56 -18.02
N SER A 394 -2.41 22.33 -18.27
CA SER A 394 -1.92 22.66 -19.61
C SER A 394 -1.40 21.46 -20.43
N TRP A 395 -1.09 20.35 -19.76
CA TRP A 395 -0.60 19.13 -20.40
C TRP A 395 -1.70 18.20 -20.92
N LEU A 396 -2.97 18.56 -20.73
CA LEU A 396 -4.10 17.75 -21.22
C LEU A 396 -4.23 17.83 -22.74
N ALA A 397 -4.64 16.71 -23.35
CA ALA A 397 -5.03 16.69 -24.74
C ALA A 397 -6.25 17.62 -24.98
N ARG A 398 -6.38 18.17 -26.20
CA ARG A 398 -7.43 19.18 -26.53
C ARG A 398 -8.84 18.74 -26.12
N SER A 399 -9.21 17.48 -26.33
CA SER A 399 -10.53 16.95 -25.96
C SER A 399 -10.71 16.86 -24.45
N GLU A 400 -9.67 16.49 -23.73
CA GLU A 400 -9.64 16.39 -22.27
C GLU A 400 -9.68 17.77 -21.62
N ALA A 401 -8.89 18.73 -22.13
CA ALA A 401 -8.90 20.11 -21.66
C ALA A 401 -10.29 20.77 -21.80
N LYS A 402 -10.93 20.61 -22.97
CA LYS A 402 -12.28 21.10 -23.19
C LYS A 402 -13.30 20.48 -22.24
N MET A 403 -13.17 19.16 -21.94
CA MET A 403 -14.05 18.48 -21.01
C MET A 403 -13.77 18.92 -19.56
N ALA A 404 -12.49 19.08 -19.18
CA ALA A 404 -12.09 19.59 -17.88
C ALA A 404 -12.66 21.01 -17.61
N GLU A 405 -12.55 21.94 -18.58
CA GLU A 405 -13.14 23.29 -18.51
C GLU A 405 -14.66 23.23 -18.31
N ARG A 406 -15.35 22.32 -19.05
CA ARG A 406 -16.80 22.12 -18.91
C ARG A 406 -17.16 21.61 -17.52
N LEU A 407 -16.38 20.66 -16.96
CA LEU A 407 -16.58 20.14 -15.61
C LEU A 407 -16.33 21.21 -14.53
N ILE A 408 -15.26 21.98 -14.65
CA ILE A 408 -14.94 23.05 -13.69
C ILE A 408 -16.08 24.08 -13.67
N LYS A 409 -16.62 24.45 -14.86
CA LYS A 409 -17.70 25.40 -14.96
C LYS A 409 -19.02 24.90 -14.37
N ASN A 410 -19.37 23.65 -14.62
CA ASN A 410 -20.67 23.07 -14.24
C ASN A 410 -20.66 22.43 -12.85
N GLY A 411 -19.48 22.10 -12.32
CA GLY A 411 -19.38 21.32 -11.10
C GLY A 411 -19.86 19.88 -11.29
N ILE A 412 -20.50 19.33 -10.26
CA ILE A 412 -21.07 17.98 -10.31
C ILE A 412 -22.18 17.94 -11.35
N SER A 413 -22.08 16.99 -12.28
CA SER A 413 -23.00 16.89 -13.41
C SER A 413 -23.39 15.43 -13.67
N ALA A 414 -24.62 15.19 -14.10
CA ALA A 414 -24.98 13.89 -14.66
C ALA A 414 -24.19 13.67 -15.97
N ILE A 415 -23.72 12.45 -16.19
CA ILE A 415 -22.94 12.12 -17.40
C ILE A 415 -23.78 12.36 -18.66
N ALA A 416 -25.09 12.08 -18.60
CA ALA A 416 -26.00 12.33 -19.70
C ALA A 416 -26.04 13.81 -20.18
N ASP A 417 -25.82 14.76 -19.25
CA ASP A 417 -25.89 16.19 -19.55
C ASP A 417 -24.59 16.78 -20.10
N ILE A 418 -23.46 16.07 -19.83
CA ILE A 418 -22.12 16.61 -20.12
C ILE A 418 -21.40 15.84 -21.22
N ALA A 419 -21.78 14.60 -21.51
CA ALA A 419 -21.15 13.73 -22.50
C ALA A 419 -22.19 13.07 -23.41
N ASP A 420 -22.49 13.73 -24.51
CA ASP A 420 -23.46 13.35 -25.54
C ASP A 420 -22.85 12.52 -26.69
N THR A 421 -21.53 12.35 -26.70
CA THR A 421 -20.80 11.61 -27.72
C THR A 421 -19.80 10.63 -27.14
N GLN A 422 -19.45 9.58 -27.90
CA GLN A 422 -18.41 8.61 -27.49
C GLN A 422 -17.04 9.28 -27.24
N VAL A 423 -16.74 10.35 -27.99
CA VAL A 423 -15.50 11.12 -27.79
C VAL A 423 -15.52 11.85 -26.45
N ALA A 424 -16.66 12.42 -26.06
CA ALA A 424 -16.85 13.09 -24.78
C ALA A 424 -16.77 12.08 -23.61
N LEU A 425 -17.42 10.92 -23.74
CA LEU A 425 -17.32 9.82 -22.75
C LEU A 425 -15.86 9.36 -22.59
N GLY A 426 -15.15 9.12 -23.70
CA GLY A 426 -13.74 8.76 -23.66
C GLY A 426 -12.84 9.84 -23.05
N ALA A 427 -13.17 11.13 -23.20
CA ALA A 427 -12.45 12.21 -22.53
C ALA A 427 -12.72 12.21 -21.02
N LEU A 428 -13.96 11.98 -20.59
CA LEU A 428 -14.31 11.81 -19.17
C LEU A 428 -13.56 10.62 -18.53
N ASP A 429 -13.55 9.48 -19.19
CA ASP A 429 -12.86 8.27 -18.71
C ASP A 429 -11.36 8.52 -18.51
N ARG A 430 -10.73 9.27 -19.44
CA ARG A 430 -9.32 9.66 -19.29
C ARG A 430 -9.09 10.66 -18.17
N LEU A 431 -10.01 11.62 -17.93
CA LEU A 431 -9.92 12.53 -16.78
C LEU A 431 -10.05 11.78 -15.46
N VAL A 432 -10.95 10.79 -15.37
CA VAL A 432 -11.09 9.91 -14.21
C VAL A 432 -9.81 9.11 -14.00
N SER A 433 -9.25 8.50 -15.05
CA SER A 433 -8.01 7.71 -14.99
C SER A 433 -6.78 8.54 -14.57
N LYS A 434 -6.81 9.85 -14.86
CA LYS A 434 -5.77 10.82 -14.46
C LYS A 434 -6.00 11.42 -13.06
N GLY A 435 -7.03 10.99 -12.33
CA GLY A 435 -7.37 11.52 -11.01
C GLY A 435 -7.88 12.97 -11.02
N LEU A 436 -8.30 13.51 -12.18
CA LEU A 436 -8.78 14.89 -12.34
C LEU A 436 -10.30 15.00 -12.19
N ALA A 437 -11.00 13.88 -12.24
CA ALA A 437 -12.43 13.79 -12.02
C ALA A 437 -12.77 12.50 -11.28
N GLN A 438 -13.88 12.48 -10.55
CA GLN A 438 -14.37 11.32 -9.83
C GLN A 438 -15.74 10.90 -10.34
N LEU A 439 -15.88 9.63 -10.71
CA LEU A 439 -17.14 9.01 -11.06
C LEU A 439 -17.96 8.75 -9.79
N SER A 440 -19.28 8.97 -9.84
CA SER A 440 -20.25 8.46 -8.87
C SER A 440 -21.30 7.63 -9.61
N CYS A 441 -21.56 6.43 -9.08
CA CYS A 441 -22.57 5.50 -9.59
C CYS A 441 -22.91 4.48 -8.52
N PHE A 442 -23.79 3.51 -8.84
CA PHE A 442 -24.20 2.46 -7.92
C PHE A 442 -23.03 1.53 -7.55
N THR A 443 -22.88 1.26 -6.25
CA THR A 443 -21.79 0.48 -5.65
C THR A 443 -22.32 -0.54 -4.64
N PRO A 444 -21.51 -1.51 -4.16
CA PRO A 444 -21.85 -2.36 -3.02
C PRO A 444 -22.23 -1.59 -1.74
N THR A 445 -21.60 -0.43 -1.48
CA THR A 445 -21.97 0.46 -0.37
C THR A 445 -23.44 0.92 -0.49
N ASP A 446 -23.92 1.22 -1.69
CA ASP A 446 -25.35 1.56 -1.88
C ASP A 446 -26.26 0.35 -1.66
N ALA A 447 -25.83 -0.84 -2.09
CA ALA A 447 -26.57 -2.06 -1.92
C ALA A 447 -26.83 -2.39 -0.44
N VAL A 448 -25.82 -2.22 0.44
CA VAL A 448 -25.98 -2.47 1.89
C VAL A 448 -26.89 -1.44 2.56
N HIS A 449 -26.91 -0.17 2.08
CA HIS A 449 -27.87 0.84 2.56
C HIS A 449 -29.31 0.46 2.22
N ILE A 450 -29.56 -0.05 1.00
CA ILE A 450 -30.90 -0.48 0.58
C ILE A 450 -31.37 -1.64 1.44
N LEU A 451 -30.52 -2.64 1.66
CA LEU A 451 -30.85 -3.85 2.43
C LEU A 451 -30.87 -3.62 3.95
N GLY A 452 -30.52 -2.41 4.42
CA GLY A 452 -30.65 -2.02 5.83
C GLY A 452 -29.56 -2.53 6.75
N SER A 453 -28.45 -3.05 6.20
CA SER A 453 -27.27 -3.47 6.99
C SER A 453 -26.37 -2.30 7.41
N PHE A 454 -26.57 -1.13 6.79
CA PHE A 454 -25.81 0.09 7.03
C PHE A 454 -26.70 1.31 6.74
N ASP A 455 -26.68 2.35 7.59
CA ASP A 455 -27.58 3.51 7.45
C ASP A 455 -26.87 4.80 7.89
N ILE A 456 -25.77 5.12 7.20
CA ILE A 456 -25.00 6.36 7.49
C ILE A 456 -25.27 7.45 6.45
N TYR A 457 -25.57 7.04 5.20
CA TYR A 457 -25.74 7.96 4.07
C TYR A 457 -27.20 8.06 3.59
N ASN A 458 -27.41 8.73 2.47
CA ASN A 458 -28.75 8.94 1.93
C ASN A 458 -29.31 7.68 1.25
N LYS A 459 -30.14 6.93 1.96
CA LYS A 459 -30.78 5.71 1.44
C LYS A 459 -31.67 5.95 0.22
N LYS A 460 -32.33 7.13 0.12
CA LYS A 460 -33.19 7.47 -1.04
C LYS A 460 -32.36 7.55 -2.34
N ALA A 461 -31.18 8.15 -2.28
CA ALA A 461 -30.29 8.22 -3.44
C ALA A 461 -29.84 6.82 -3.89
N ALA A 462 -29.50 5.93 -2.95
CA ALA A 462 -29.19 4.53 -3.26
C ALA A 462 -30.34 3.81 -3.96
N ILE A 463 -31.56 3.93 -3.44
CA ILE A 463 -32.78 3.29 -4.01
C ILE A 463 -33.02 3.78 -5.43
N LEU A 464 -32.99 5.09 -5.68
CA LEU A 464 -33.17 5.66 -7.02
C LEU A 464 -32.13 5.17 -8.01
N GLY A 465 -30.85 5.14 -7.60
CA GLY A 465 -29.76 4.62 -8.41
C GLY A 465 -29.95 3.16 -8.77
N ALA A 466 -30.35 2.34 -7.77
CA ALA A 466 -30.65 0.93 -7.99
C ALA A 466 -31.82 0.73 -8.96
N GLN A 467 -32.92 1.49 -8.83
CA GLN A 467 -34.08 1.42 -9.72
C GLN A 467 -33.69 1.78 -11.17
N LEU A 468 -32.87 2.84 -11.36
CA LEU A 468 -32.38 3.27 -12.65
C LEU A 468 -31.50 2.21 -13.33
N LEU A 469 -30.64 1.56 -12.58
CA LEU A 469 -29.79 0.49 -13.10
C LEU A 469 -30.59 -0.81 -13.33
N ALA A 470 -31.50 -1.16 -12.43
CA ALA A 470 -32.31 -2.38 -12.50
C ALA A 470 -33.18 -2.46 -13.77
N ARG A 471 -33.72 -1.33 -14.23
CA ARG A 471 -34.57 -1.26 -15.45
C ARG A 471 -33.79 -1.31 -16.77
N GLN A 472 -32.44 -1.20 -16.69
CA GLN A 472 -31.61 -1.36 -17.89
C GLN A 472 -31.71 -2.79 -18.41
N LYS A 473 -31.35 -3.01 -19.68
CA LYS A 473 -31.43 -4.32 -20.33
C LYS A 473 -30.04 -4.90 -20.57
N ASP A 474 -29.94 -6.20 -20.44
CA ASP A 474 -28.76 -6.96 -20.84
C ASP A 474 -28.65 -7.11 -22.37
N ASN A 475 -27.62 -7.81 -22.84
CA ASN A 475 -27.42 -8.09 -24.27
C ASN A 475 -28.51 -9.02 -24.89
N LYS A 476 -29.39 -9.62 -24.06
CA LYS A 476 -30.54 -10.42 -24.49
C LYS A 476 -31.85 -9.63 -24.44
N GLY A 477 -31.80 -8.34 -24.08
CA GLY A 477 -32.97 -7.49 -23.92
C GLY A 477 -33.78 -7.71 -22.64
N GLN A 478 -33.26 -8.50 -21.70
CA GLN A 478 -33.91 -8.74 -20.41
C GLN A 478 -33.50 -7.66 -19.40
N ILE A 479 -34.46 -7.23 -18.56
CA ILE A 479 -34.17 -6.28 -17.47
C ILE A 479 -33.19 -6.90 -16.48
N ILE A 480 -32.28 -6.07 -15.94
CA ILE A 480 -31.23 -6.50 -15.05
C ILE A 480 -31.77 -7.04 -13.73
N ALA A 481 -32.74 -6.34 -13.13
CA ALA A 481 -33.40 -6.79 -11.90
C ALA A 481 -34.83 -6.24 -11.83
N LYS A 482 -35.67 -6.90 -11.02
CA LYS A 482 -37.08 -6.54 -10.86
C LYS A 482 -37.31 -5.41 -9.86
N SER A 483 -36.37 -5.17 -8.95
CA SER A 483 -36.46 -4.13 -7.91
C SER A 483 -35.05 -3.68 -7.48
N ALA A 484 -34.99 -2.60 -6.68
CA ALA A 484 -33.77 -2.11 -6.06
C ALA A 484 -33.13 -3.16 -5.13
N GLU A 485 -33.94 -3.86 -4.35
CA GLU A 485 -33.51 -4.93 -3.43
C GLU A 485 -32.94 -6.13 -4.20
N ALA A 486 -33.59 -6.52 -5.30
CA ALA A 486 -33.11 -7.61 -6.15
C ALA A 486 -31.75 -7.27 -6.79
N LEU A 487 -31.57 -6.03 -7.27
CA LEU A 487 -30.28 -5.55 -7.79
C LEU A 487 -29.22 -5.54 -6.69
N SER A 488 -29.57 -5.06 -5.49
CA SER A 488 -28.66 -5.01 -4.35
C SER A 488 -28.17 -6.41 -3.95
N GLN A 489 -29.08 -7.39 -3.96
CA GLN A 489 -28.70 -8.79 -3.68
C GLN A 489 -27.75 -9.35 -4.76
N ILE A 490 -28.02 -9.08 -6.03
CA ILE A 490 -27.13 -9.46 -7.15
C ILE A 490 -25.74 -8.82 -6.99
N CYS A 491 -25.72 -7.54 -6.59
CA CYS A 491 -24.47 -6.81 -6.36
C CYS A 491 -23.62 -7.45 -5.24
N LEU A 492 -24.22 -7.74 -4.09
CA LEU A 492 -23.53 -8.37 -2.96
C LEU A 492 -23.14 -9.82 -3.24
N ASP A 493 -23.96 -10.58 -3.97
CA ASP A 493 -23.62 -11.93 -4.42
C ASP A 493 -22.39 -11.89 -5.34
N LYS A 494 -22.31 -10.91 -6.25
CA LYS A 494 -21.15 -10.70 -7.13
C LYS A 494 -19.91 -10.32 -6.34
N LEU A 495 -20.02 -9.42 -5.37
CA LEU A 495 -18.91 -9.04 -4.49
C LEU A 495 -18.38 -10.26 -3.72
N SER A 496 -19.28 -11.03 -3.10
CA SER A 496 -18.95 -12.24 -2.37
C SER A 496 -18.25 -13.28 -3.25
N PHE A 497 -18.73 -13.49 -4.48
CA PHE A 497 -18.13 -14.42 -5.43
C PHE A 497 -16.70 -13.98 -5.83
N GLU A 498 -16.52 -12.73 -6.24
CA GLU A 498 -15.22 -12.22 -6.66
C GLU A 498 -14.21 -12.21 -5.51
N SER A 499 -14.65 -11.87 -4.30
CA SER A 499 -13.79 -11.92 -3.11
C SER A 499 -13.38 -13.36 -2.77
N ALA A 500 -14.30 -14.31 -2.79
CA ALA A 500 -14.00 -15.72 -2.56
C ALA A 500 -13.01 -16.26 -3.61
N LEU A 501 -13.15 -15.84 -4.87
CA LEU A 501 -12.25 -16.20 -5.95
C LEU A 501 -10.82 -15.68 -5.70
N LYS A 502 -10.70 -14.43 -5.23
CA LYS A 502 -9.39 -13.82 -4.93
C LYS A 502 -8.73 -14.41 -3.69
N ILE A 503 -9.52 -14.75 -2.67
CA ILE A 503 -9.00 -15.48 -1.49
C ILE A 503 -8.49 -16.87 -1.92
N SER A 504 -9.20 -17.55 -2.82
CA SER A 504 -8.75 -18.84 -3.35
C SER A 504 -7.48 -18.71 -4.21
N ASP A 505 -7.38 -17.64 -5.04
CA ASP A 505 -6.15 -17.33 -5.79
C ASP A 505 -4.96 -17.13 -4.84
N ALA A 506 -5.13 -16.38 -3.76
CA ALA A 506 -4.09 -16.14 -2.77
C ALA A 506 -3.66 -17.42 -2.05
N ALA A 507 -4.62 -18.26 -1.62
CA ALA A 507 -4.34 -19.52 -0.94
C ALA A 507 -3.57 -20.51 -1.84
N ILE A 508 -3.98 -20.66 -3.10
CA ILE A 508 -3.30 -21.54 -4.07
C ILE A 508 -1.91 -20.97 -4.41
N SER A 509 -1.80 -19.66 -4.59
CA SER A 509 -0.50 -19.02 -4.86
C SER A 509 0.49 -19.22 -3.71
N GLU A 510 -0.01 -19.30 -2.50
CA GLU A 510 0.81 -19.56 -1.31
C GLU A 510 1.28 -21.02 -1.22
N ASP A 511 0.42 -21.96 -1.59
CA ASP A 511 0.75 -23.39 -1.52
C ASP A 511 1.64 -23.84 -2.68
N ASP A 512 1.36 -23.37 -3.91
CA ASP A 512 1.96 -23.91 -5.14
C ASP A 512 2.78 -22.86 -5.93
N GLY A 513 2.79 -21.60 -5.53
CA GLY A 513 3.41 -20.50 -6.27
C GLY A 513 2.67 -20.09 -7.55
N ALA A 514 1.50 -20.67 -7.84
CA ALA A 514 0.75 -20.46 -9.08
C ALA A 514 -0.23 -19.28 -8.95
N GLU A 515 0.01 -18.20 -9.69
CA GLU A 515 -0.83 -16.99 -9.65
C GLU A 515 -2.15 -17.19 -10.46
N ASN A 516 -3.26 -16.61 -9.92
CA ASN A 516 -4.58 -16.57 -10.57
C ASN A 516 -5.16 -17.94 -10.99
N THR A 517 -4.83 -19.01 -10.30
CA THR A 517 -5.26 -20.37 -10.65
C THR A 517 -6.77 -20.54 -10.53
N ALA A 518 -7.38 -20.10 -9.41
CA ALA A 518 -8.82 -20.19 -9.21
C ALA A 518 -9.56 -19.31 -10.23
N SER A 519 -9.07 -18.10 -10.50
CA SER A 519 -9.62 -17.17 -11.48
C SER A 519 -9.58 -17.69 -12.92
N ASN A 520 -8.68 -18.62 -13.24
CA ASN A 520 -8.53 -19.19 -14.57
C ASN A 520 -9.14 -20.59 -14.73
N THR A 521 -9.58 -21.21 -13.62
CA THR A 521 -10.11 -22.59 -13.63
C THR A 521 -11.64 -22.59 -13.62
N PRO A 522 -12.32 -23.04 -14.73
CA PRO A 522 -13.78 -23.05 -14.78
C PRO A 522 -14.44 -23.89 -13.69
N ALA A 523 -13.82 -25.01 -13.31
CA ALA A 523 -14.34 -25.89 -12.25
C ALA A 523 -14.34 -25.20 -10.89
N LEU A 524 -13.26 -24.47 -10.54
CA LEU A 524 -13.18 -23.71 -9.29
C LEU A 524 -14.18 -22.54 -9.28
N LYS A 525 -14.35 -21.85 -10.40
CA LYS A 525 -15.41 -20.83 -10.54
C LYS A 525 -16.80 -21.42 -10.35
N ALA A 526 -17.08 -22.58 -10.91
CA ALA A 526 -18.36 -23.27 -10.77
C ALA A 526 -18.62 -23.67 -9.31
N ALA A 527 -17.60 -24.17 -8.61
CA ALA A 527 -17.70 -24.53 -7.19
C ALA A 527 -18.02 -23.32 -6.28
N LEU A 528 -17.37 -22.17 -6.57
CA LEU A 528 -17.62 -20.92 -5.83
C LEU A 528 -18.92 -20.21 -6.23
N SER A 529 -19.53 -20.55 -7.37
CA SER A 529 -20.81 -19.98 -7.75
C SER A 529 -21.94 -20.70 -7.01
N ASN A 530 -22.71 -20.01 -6.17
CA ASN A 530 -23.93 -20.58 -5.51
C ASN A 530 -25.04 -20.93 -6.52
N ARG A 531 -24.67 -21.29 -7.75
CA ARG A 531 -25.66 -21.69 -8.76
C ARG A 531 -26.12 -23.10 -8.48
N THR A 532 -27.36 -23.23 -8.10
CA THR A 532 -28.13 -24.49 -8.08
C THR A 532 -28.20 -25.18 -9.45
N GLN A 533 -27.71 -24.61 -10.51
CA GLN A 533 -27.48 -25.25 -11.82
C GLN A 533 -26.11 -25.94 -11.84
N GLN A 534 -25.95 -26.89 -10.96
CA GLN A 534 -24.87 -27.83 -11.01
C GLN A 534 -25.01 -28.75 -12.22
N SER A 535 -23.88 -29.13 -12.80
CA SER A 535 -23.85 -30.23 -13.72
C SER A 535 -24.56 -31.44 -13.04
N ARG A 536 -25.47 -32.11 -13.76
CA ARG A 536 -26.14 -33.28 -13.23
C ARG A 536 -25.23 -34.48 -12.95
N LEU A 537 -23.97 -34.39 -13.41
CA LEU A 537 -23.03 -35.50 -13.37
C LEU A 537 -21.84 -35.23 -12.43
N LEU A 538 -21.52 -33.97 -12.10
CA LEU A 538 -20.35 -33.62 -11.33
C LEU A 538 -20.63 -32.44 -10.40
N GLN A 539 -20.26 -32.61 -9.13
CA GLN A 539 -20.27 -31.56 -8.12
C GLN A 539 -18.82 -31.26 -7.71
N HIS A 540 -18.49 -29.97 -7.55
CA HIS A 540 -17.23 -29.51 -7.02
C HIS A 540 -17.47 -28.77 -5.70
N ASP A 541 -16.80 -29.20 -4.64
CA ASP A 541 -16.82 -28.53 -3.34
C ASP A 541 -15.44 -27.95 -3.05
N ILE A 542 -15.41 -26.70 -2.57
CA ILE A 542 -14.20 -26.03 -2.10
C ILE A 542 -14.30 -25.85 -0.59
N ARG A 543 -13.23 -26.11 0.11
CA ARG A 543 -13.11 -25.82 1.53
C ARG A 543 -11.79 -25.14 1.79
N LEU A 544 -11.82 -23.93 2.33
CA LEU A 544 -10.66 -23.25 2.85
C LEU A 544 -10.35 -23.80 4.25
N LEU A 545 -9.13 -24.31 4.45
CA LEU A 545 -8.76 -24.98 5.70
C LEU A 545 -8.46 -24.01 6.84
N SER A 546 -7.98 -22.81 6.52
CA SER A 546 -7.70 -21.76 7.49
C SER A 546 -8.93 -20.86 7.71
N PRO A 547 -9.16 -20.36 8.94
CA PRO A 547 -10.21 -19.37 9.19
C PRO A 547 -9.91 -18.06 8.47
N ILE A 548 -10.97 -17.29 8.16
CA ILE A 548 -10.85 -15.93 7.68
C ILE A 548 -10.94 -14.97 8.88
N ILE A 549 -9.96 -14.09 9.02
CA ILE A 549 -10.05 -12.90 9.89
C ILE A 549 -10.46 -11.73 8.99
N ALA A 550 -11.63 -11.17 9.26
CA ALA A 550 -12.20 -10.11 8.46
C ALA A 550 -12.04 -8.74 9.12
N LEU A 551 -11.49 -7.80 8.37
CA LEU A 551 -11.27 -6.41 8.77
C LEU A 551 -12.11 -5.44 7.94
N GLY A 552 -12.13 -4.18 8.39
CA GLY A 552 -12.82 -3.08 7.73
C GLY A 552 -14.23 -2.85 8.25
N ALA A 553 -14.78 -1.66 8.03
CA ALA A 553 -16.09 -1.24 8.54
C ALA A 553 -17.25 -2.09 7.99
N SER A 554 -17.10 -2.64 6.78
CA SER A 554 -18.10 -3.48 6.12
C SER A 554 -17.93 -4.98 6.37
N ALA A 555 -17.00 -5.40 7.23
CA ALA A 555 -16.67 -6.79 7.48
C ALA A 555 -17.91 -7.64 7.88
N LYS A 556 -18.71 -7.14 8.83
CA LYS A 556 -19.92 -7.83 9.31
C LYS A 556 -20.97 -8.08 8.22
N THR A 557 -20.97 -7.27 7.16
CA THR A 557 -21.93 -7.36 6.07
C THR A 557 -21.49 -8.30 4.96
N HIS A 558 -20.22 -8.28 4.59
CA HIS A 558 -19.74 -8.98 3.39
C HIS A 558 -19.16 -10.36 3.68
N TYR A 559 -18.38 -10.49 4.76
CA TYR A 559 -17.63 -11.73 5.01
C TYR A 559 -18.44 -12.96 5.41
N PRO A 560 -19.61 -12.89 6.05
CA PRO A 560 -20.41 -14.09 6.29
C PRO A 560 -20.71 -14.88 5.02
N HIS A 561 -21.10 -14.21 3.93
CA HIS A 561 -21.38 -14.84 2.64
C HIS A 561 -20.10 -15.34 1.92
N ILE A 562 -18.97 -14.68 2.14
CA ILE A 562 -17.68 -15.11 1.60
C ILE A 562 -17.20 -16.39 2.31
N ALA A 563 -17.28 -16.42 3.64
CA ALA A 563 -16.89 -17.58 4.44
C ALA A 563 -17.79 -18.80 4.14
N GLU A 564 -19.09 -18.58 3.94
CA GLU A 564 -20.04 -19.63 3.51
C GLU A 564 -19.63 -20.23 2.17
N ARG A 565 -19.29 -19.40 1.16
CA ARG A 565 -18.83 -19.89 -0.15
C ARG A 565 -17.55 -20.70 -0.09
N LEU A 566 -16.67 -20.37 0.84
CA LEU A 566 -15.39 -21.03 1.05
C LEU A 566 -15.45 -22.17 2.06
N ASN A 567 -16.64 -22.49 2.60
CA ASN A 567 -16.85 -23.51 3.63
C ASN A 567 -15.84 -23.41 4.79
N THR A 568 -15.62 -22.19 5.31
CA THR A 568 -14.64 -21.94 6.36
C THR A 568 -15.24 -21.14 7.53
N SER A 569 -14.53 -21.11 8.65
CA SER A 569 -14.90 -20.30 9.80
C SER A 569 -14.50 -18.84 9.63
N LEU A 570 -15.29 -17.94 10.20
CA LEU A 570 -15.10 -16.49 10.15
C LEU A 570 -14.85 -15.94 11.55
N VAL A 571 -13.82 -15.12 11.67
CA VAL A 571 -13.51 -14.33 12.86
C VAL A 571 -13.58 -12.86 12.49
N ILE A 572 -14.48 -12.11 13.11
CA ILE A 572 -14.54 -10.65 13.02
C ILE A 572 -14.18 -10.13 14.39
N PRO A 573 -12.94 -9.66 14.61
CA PRO A 573 -12.54 -9.21 15.92
C PRO A 573 -13.27 -7.92 16.32
N GLU A 574 -13.36 -7.67 17.62
CA GLU A 574 -13.75 -6.36 18.13
C GLU A 574 -12.75 -5.33 17.62
N TYR A 575 -13.21 -4.14 17.24
CA TYR A 575 -12.40 -3.08 16.62
C TYR A 575 -11.80 -3.41 15.23
N ALA A 576 -12.38 -4.36 14.51
CA ALA A 576 -11.94 -4.74 13.15
C ALA A 576 -11.86 -3.53 12.19
N GLU A 577 -12.68 -2.50 12.40
CA GLU A 577 -12.74 -1.28 11.60
C GLU A 577 -11.57 -0.30 11.80
N VAL A 578 -10.78 -0.49 12.85
CA VAL A 578 -9.60 0.34 13.18
C VAL A 578 -8.34 -0.51 13.45
N ALA A 579 -8.33 -1.74 12.93
CA ALA A 579 -7.22 -2.67 13.12
C ALA A 579 -5.88 -2.08 12.69
N GLY A 580 -5.84 -1.26 11.62
CA GLY A 580 -4.62 -0.56 11.18
C GLY A 580 -4.05 0.38 12.24
N ALA A 581 -4.91 1.17 12.91
CA ALA A 581 -4.47 2.06 13.99
C ALA A 581 -4.01 1.27 15.23
N ILE A 582 -4.67 0.16 15.55
CA ILE A 582 -4.25 -0.73 16.64
C ILE A 582 -2.90 -1.37 16.32
N GLY A 583 -2.74 -1.91 15.11
CA GLY A 583 -1.47 -2.50 14.66
C GLY A 583 -0.31 -1.52 14.67
N ALA A 584 -0.56 -0.26 14.30
CA ALA A 584 0.44 0.79 14.41
C ALA A 584 0.87 1.02 15.87
N ALA A 585 -0.07 0.98 16.83
CA ALA A 585 0.22 1.23 18.24
C ALA A 585 0.99 0.07 18.92
N ILE A 586 0.79 -1.18 18.49
CA ILE A 586 1.44 -2.36 19.08
C ILE A 586 2.72 -2.78 18.37
N GLY A 587 3.09 -2.08 17.28
CA GLY A 587 4.30 -2.38 16.51
C GLY A 587 5.57 -2.30 17.35
N SER A 588 6.58 -3.09 16.98
CA SER A 588 7.91 -3.10 17.60
C SER A 588 8.99 -2.71 16.58
N ILE A 589 10.18 -2.34 17.06
CA ILE A 589 11.28 -1.98 16.18
C ILE A 589 12.02 -3.26 15.76
N HIS A 590 12.13 -3.48 14.46
CA HIS A 590 12.97 -4.53 13.89
C HIS A 590 13.89 -3.94 12.84
N GLN A 591 15.18 -4.23 12.96
CA GLN A 591 16.20 -3.83 11.99
C GLN A 591 17.10 -5.01 11.67
N HIS A 592 17.62 -5.04 10.45
CA HIS A 592 18.58 -6.07 10.08
C HIS A 592 19.73 -5.50 9.26
N SER A 593 20.82 -6.25 9.23
CA SER A 593 21.99 -5.99 8.40
C SER A 593 22.59 -7.31 7.93
N SER A 594 22.89 -7.39 6.63
CA SER A 594 23.53 -8.56 6.03
C SER A 594 24.90 -8.20 5.47
N ILE A 595 25.89 -8.99 5.78
CA ILE A 595 27.27 -8.87 5.28
C ILE A 595 27.59 -10.11 4.46
N THR A 596 28.08 -9.92 3.25
CA THR A 596 28.45 -11.02 2.35
C THR A 596 29.93 -11.28 2.42
N ILE A 597 30.31 -12.57 2.35
CA ILE A 597 31.69 -13.05 2.23
C ILE A 597 31.80 -13.79 0.90
N THR A 598 32.78 -13.45 0.09
CA THR A 598 33.10 -14.14 -1.17
C THR A 598 34.53 -14.68 -1.16
N GLN A 599 34.85 -15.57 -2.09
CA GLN A 599 36.21 -16.09 -2.27
C GLN A 599 36.72 -15.68 -3.67
N PRO A 600 37.35 -14.48 -3.80
CA PRO A 600 37.82 -13.98 -5.08
C PRO A 600 38.97 -14.81 -5.69
N GLN A 601 39.74 -15.50 -4.84
CA GLN A 601 40.77 -16.46 -5.20
C GLN A 601 40.93 -17.51 -4.10
N GLU A 602 41.52 -18.66 -4.43
CA GLU A 602 41.75 -19.74 -3.47
C GLU A 602 42.54 -19.25 -2.25
N GLY A 603 42.04 -19.55 -1.05
CA GLY A 603 42.66 -19.16 0.23
C GLY A 603 42.46 -17.68 0.62
N VAL A 604 41.64 -16.90 -0.08
CA VAL A 604 41.30 -15.51 0.30
C VAL A 604 39.81 -15.35 0.44
N PHE A 605 39.34 -15.01 1.65
CA PHE A 605 37.94 -14.75 1.97
C PHE A 605 37.75 -13.24 2.14
N ARG A 606 36.91 -12.66 1.29
CA ARG A 606 36.64 -11.22 1.24
C ARG A 606 35.33 -10.88 1.88
N VAL A 607 35.39 -10.05 2.92
CA VAL A 607 34.20 -9.49 3.62
C VAL A 607 33.84 -8.17 2.98
N HIS A 608 32.57 -8.05 2.53
CA HIS A 608 32.02 -6.85 1.90
C HIS A 608 31.31 -5.99 2.94
N LEU A 609 32.01 -5.03 3.51
CA LEU A 609 31.50 -4.12 4.52
C LEU A 609 30.80 -2.90 3.87
N THR A 610 29.99 -2.21 4.63
CA THR A 610 29.39 -0.92 4.22
C THR A 610 30.43 0.20 4.05
N THR A 611 31.64 0.00 4.56
CA THR A 611 32.78 0.95 4.49
C THR A 611 33.84 0.55 3.49
N GLY A 612 33.70 -0.62 2.83
CA GLY A 612 34.69 -1.14 1.89
C GLY A 612 34.88 -2.66 1.99
N ILE A 613 36.04 -3.16 1.60
CA ILE A 613 36.34 -4.60 1.57
C ILE A 613 37.52 -4.92 2.52
N GLU A 614 37.46 -6.08 3.17
CA GLU A 614 38.53 -6.63 4.00
C GLU A 614 38.80 -8.09 3.62
N ASP A 615 40.09 -8.47 3.46
CA ASP A 615 40.52 -9.81 3.06
C ASP A 615 41.09 -10.61 4.24
N PHE A 616 40.73 -11.90 4.31
CA PHE A 616 41.15 -12.86 5.34
C PHE A 616 41.66 -14.14 4.70
N GLN A 617 42.59 -14.84 5.38
CA GLN A 617 43.12 -16.12 4.92
C GLN A 617 42.27 -17.30 5.37
N MET A 618 41.48 -17.13 6.43
CA MET A 618 40.63 -18.19 7.01
C MET A 618 39.15 -17.76 6.95
N LEU A 619 38.28 -18.70 6.56
CA LEU A 619 36.84 -18.46 6.50
C LEU A 619 36.25 -18.12 7.87
N ASP A 620 36.69 -18.81 8.94
CA ASP A 620 36.18 -18.56 10.27
C ASP A 620 36.47 -17.13 10.77
N GLU A 621 37.66 -16.58 10.45
CA GLU A 621 38.02 -15.18 10.77
C GLU A 621 37.14 -14.20 10.00
N ALA A 622 36.88 -14.48 8.71
CA ALA A 622 36.00 -13.67 7.88
C ALA A 622 34.54 -13.71 8.41
N ILE A 623 34.07 -14.87 8.84
CA ILE A 623 32.73 -15.03 9.44
C ILE A 623 32.63 -14.23 10.74
N GLU A 624 33.60 -14.33 11.63
CA GLU A 624 33.59 -13.59 12.91
C GLU A 624 33.64 -12.06 12.67
N ARG A 625 34.42 -11.62 11.69
CA ARG A 625 34.45 -10.21 11.29
C ARG A 625 33.10 -9.73 10.72
N ALA A 626 32.48 -10.56 9.89
CA ALA A 626 31.15 -10.29 9.32
C ALA A 626 30.05 -10.25 10.40
N LYS A 627 30.08 -11.15 11.40
CA LYS A 627 29.17 -11.13 12.54
C LYS A 627 29.27 -9.84 13.35
N GLN A 628 30.51 -9.41 13.67
CA GLN A 628 30.74 -8.14 14.37
C GLN A 628 30.21 -6.95 13.58
N ALA A 629 30.51 -6.88 12.28
CA ALA A 629 30.07 -5.79 11.43
C ALA A 629 28.55 -5.76 11.27
N ALA A 630 27.91 -6.91 11.02
CA ALA A 630 26.46 -7.02 10.89
C ALA A 630 25.75 -6.61 12.17
N THR A 631 26.25 -7.03 13.34
CA THR A 631 25.71 -6.66 14.66
C THR A 631 25.80 -5.14 14.87
N ILE A 632 26.97 -4.56 14.70
CA ILE A 632 27.17 -3.11 14.89
C ILE A 632 26.23 -2.31 13.99
N VAL A 633 26.14 -2.65 12.70
CA VAL A 633 25.28 -1.92 11.75
C VAL A 633 23.81 -2.09 12.08
N SER A 634 23.37 -3.30 12.45
CA SER A 634 21.99 -3.60 12.82
C SER A 634 21.58 -2.86 14.10
N GLU A 635 22.43 -2.82 15.12
CA GLU A 635 22.19 -2.09 16.37
C GLU A 635 22.18 -0.58 16.16
N GLN A 636 23.08 -0.05 15.34
CA GLN A 636 23.08 1.37 14.96
C GLN A 636 21.80 1.75 14.22
N LYS A 637 21.32 0.91 13.29
CA LYS A 637 20.03 1.11 12.62
C LYS A 637 18.87 1.09 13.63
N ALA A 638 18.86 0.13 14.57
CA ALA A 638 17.83 0.05 15.59
C ALA A 638 17.83 1.26 16.52
N ALA A 639 19.01 1.75 16.93
CA ALA A 639 19.13 2.97 17.72
C ALA A 639 18.59 4.21 16.96
N LYS A 640 18.96 4.39 15.68
CA LYS A 640 18.42 5.43 14.81
C LYS A 640 16.90 5.31 14.63
N ALA A 641 16.40 4.07 14.53
CA ALA A 641 14.98 3.78 14.48
C ALA A 641 14.24 4.09 15.79
N GLY A 642 14.94 4.44 16.86
CA GLY A 642 14.37 4.87 18.13
C GLY A 642 14.36 3.81 19.24
N ALA A 643 15.01 2.66 19.03
CA ALA A 643 15.10 1.61 20.03
C ALA A 643 15.85 2.06 21.28
N THR A 644 15.31 1.72 22.47
CA THR A 644 15.93 2.03 23.78
C THR A 644 16.60 0.83 24.38
N LYS A 645 16.13 -0.38 24.07
CA LYS A 645 16.74 -1.67 24.43
C LYS A 645 16.74 -2.53 23.19
N THR A 646 17.84 -3.23 22.95
CA THR A 646 17.99 -4.06 21.76
C THR A 646 18.41 -5.47 22.14
N TYR A 647 17.95 -6.42 21.35
CA TYR A 647 18.37 -7.81 21.35
C TYR A 647 18.69 -8.23 19.92
N THR A 648 19.91 -8.76 19.70
CA THR A 648 20.38 -9.12 18.35
C THR A 648 20.56 -10.63 18.22
N THR A 649 19.99 -11.18 17.14
CA THR A 649 20.14 -12.58 16.75
C THR A 649 20.91 -12.67 15.45
N LEU A 650 21.86 -13.63 15.35
CA LEU A 650 22.69 -13.85 14.18
C LEU A 650 22.23 -15.08 13.41
N PHE A 651 22.22 -14.94 12.08
CA PHE A 651 21.92 -16.00 11.12
C PHE A 651 23.08 -16.15 10.14
N GLU A 652 23.48 -17.38 9.87
CA GLU A 652 24.53 -17.72 8.92
C GLU A 652 23.95 -18.54 7.78
N HIS A 653 24.17 -18.09 6.55
CA HIS A 653 23.85 -18.86 5.35
C HIS A 653 25.11 -19.04 4.54
N ILE A 654 25.64 -20.28 4.50
CA ILE A 654 26.87 -20.63 3.78
C ILE A 654 26.49 -21.48 2.57
N GLN A 655 26.74 -20.96 1.39
CA GLN A 655 26.50 -21.66 0.13
C GLN A 655 27.77 -22.35 -0.34
N ARG A 656 27.66 -23.65 -0.61
CA ARG A 656 28.73 -24.49 -1.15
C ARG A 656 28.23 -25.28 -2.34
N ALA A 657 29.06 -25.43 -3.37
CA ALA A 657 28.80 -26.35 -4.46
C ALA A 657 29.42 -27.71 -4.14
N ASP A 658 28.64 -28.79 -4.31
CA ASP A 658 29.16 -30.14 -4.21
C ASP A 658 29.87 -30.51 -5.53
N LEU A 659 31.16 -30.87 -5.42
CA LEU A 659 31.98 -31.30 -6.56
C LEU A 659 32.06 -32.83 -6.67
N GLY A 660 31.31 -33.55 -5.85
CA GLY A 660 31.40 -35.01 -5.75
C GLY A 660 32.61 -35.51 -4.95
N ALA A 661 32.64 -36.81 -4.62
CA ALA A 661 33.70 -37.45 -3.83
C ALA A 661 34.00 -36.77 -2.48
N GLY A 662 32.99 -36.14 -1.85
CA GLY A 662 33.13 -35.47 -0.54
C GLY A 662 33.86 -34.12 -0.60
N LYS A 663 34.08 -33.55 -1.81
CA LYS A 663 34.66 -32.23 -2.00
C LYS A 663 33.59 -31.21 -2.19
N SER A 664 33.67 -30.07 -1.49
CA SER A 664 32.79 -28.92 -1.67
C SER A 664 33.58 -27.65 -1.95
N LEU A 665 33.08 -26.83 -2.87
CA LEU A 665 33.62 -25.51 -3.18
C LEU A 665 32.81 -24.45 -2.43
N PHE A 666 33.45 -23.55 -1.72
CA PHE A 666 32.79 -22.39 -1.13
C PHE A 666 32.38 -21.43 -2.26
N ILE A 667 31.13 -20.97 -2.24
CA ILE A 667 30.59 -19.99 -3.19
C ILE A 667 30.51 -18.63 -2.51
N GLU A 668 29.70 -18.51 -1.48
CA GLU A 668 29.55 -17.31 -0.66
C GLU A 668 28.99 -17.64 0.72
N ALA A 669 29.16 -16.73 1.67
CA ALA A 669 28.41 -16.75 2.93
C ALA A 669 27.74 -15.39 3.13
N VAL A 670 26.52 -15.43 3.66
CA VAL A 670 25.76 -14.25 4.07
C VAL A 670 25.50 -14.33 5.57
N ILE A 671 26.02 -13.36 6.30
CA ILE A 671 25.83 -13.23 7.75
C ILE A 671 24.81 -12.14 8.00
N THR A 672 23.68 -12.48 8.60
CA THR A 672 22.58 -11.53 8.88
C THR A 672 22.40 -11.36 10.38
N ALA A 673 22.49 -10.14 10.86
CA ALA A 673 22.10 -9.73 12.20
C ALA A 673 20.69 -9.15 12.17
N LYS A 674 19.78 -9.72 12.97
CA LYS A 674 18.42 -9.17 13.19
C LYS A 674 18.36 -8.61 14.60
N THR A 675 18.07 -7.32 14.72
CA THR A 675 17.96 -6.58 15.98
C THR A 675 16.54 -6.18 16.24
N ALA A 676 15.94 -6.72 17.28
CA ALA A 676 14.66 -6.30 17.84
C ALA A 676 14.87 -5.24 18.92
N GLY A 677 13.97 -4.28 19.02
CA GLY A 677 14.05 -3.23 20.02
C GLY A 677 12.70 -2.73 20.49
N SER A 678 12.63 -2.25 21.74
CA SER A 678 11.44 -1.61 22.28
C SER A 678 11.54 -0.10 22.17
N THR A 679 10.41 0.57 21.94
CA THR A 679 10.29 2.04 21.90
C THR A 679 10.16 2.66 23.28
N THR A 680 9.76 1.86 24.27
CA THR A 680 9.52 2.26 25.66
C THR A 680 10.45 1.51 26.61
N SER A 681 10.63 2.04 27.83
CA SER A 681 11.44 1.40 28.88
C SER A 681 10.81 0.12 29.46
N ASN A 682 9.77 -0.45 28.86
CA ASN A 682 9.10 -1.64 29.37
C ASN A 682 9.94 -2.90 29.09
N PRO A 683 10.29 -3.71 30.11
CA PRO A 683 11.13 -4.90 29.97
C PRO A 683 10.41 -6.14 29.40
N ASN A 684 9.11 -6.07 29.11
CA ASN A 684 8.27 -7.22 28.77
C ASN A 684 7.78 -7.27 27.30
N VAL A 685 8.44 -6.56 26.39
CA VAL A 685 8.19 -6.65 24.95
C VAL A 685 9.47 -7.13 24.28
#